data_ae686cb57e14f64c516a9834553e3d0d
#
_entry.id   ae686cb57e14f64c516a9834553e3d0d
#
_cell.length_a   1.000
_cell.length_b   1.000
_cell.length_c   1.000
_cell.angle_alpha   90.00
_cell.angle_beta   90.00
_cell.angle_gamma   90.00
#
_symmetry.space_group_name_H-M   'P 1'
#
loop_
_entity.id
_entity.type
_entity.pdbx_description
1 polymer ?
#
loop_
_entity_poly.entity_id
_entity_poly.type
_entity_poly.pdbx_seq_one_letter_code
_entity_poly.pdbx_strand_id
1 'polypeptide(L)'
;MNDFSSHIKLSSPHTKLFSLSSRNSGNAARTTVCNLRRSLALLLLLVCTLSASAQVIRITGRVLSREKGEPLIGVTVVDPSTDRLLATTDADGRFALNARANGSLRFSMVGTEPVTEKIKNRKYIEIRMDEKSTLLDEATVTAKSLKKEVIIEQTDIEIKGNTFYVRTRVQIPKSKFGHDTRLVVQPIINNHTRKELQLMPPLVYDAKEYHRTQNRMYDYDMESQDPLAKYVLVQSDSTQTIENGKYIIPYNDSIYTEHVNDDFTCDIQWVIEDYTKLCFIDSCTIARGTINPLRFLDYSLEGKEITDESLFPKAQPQLREDRDDIKLHFRIGKSKLDLNEGNNQAEISKLSAKMKNIATDPNSELRAFTILGTASPDGRYASNLKLANARMKSALGEILRYVRPSDRARMEVTSTARVAEWSEVVALLRRDSLVKEAEAMEAIIRQHGNIDAQSSAMKKLPFYTSLLLEKYLPELRKVEYVLNYSVFRKLTVDEIRELYRSDYRQLSQDEYFRLYREETDEQKREEIILHALEVSPRFMLAANDLQVIKMNRKQPDPNLLAPFVGKNAPQEVNMNHIIALLDNGMYSDADTLTAYLASDSEDAHLVKAISNALNGHYEEAYPFIEKTGPFNTTVLLLAMKRNNEAWQLAQTLDDAVAETHYVRAICLNRLEKPIEAYAELKRALTMKPELEQTARIDGDVNGLLNEKQE
;
A
#
# COMPACT_ATOMS: atom_id res chain seq x y z
N MET A 1 -2.48 17.69 -43.26
CA MET A 1 -2.89 17.48 -44.67
C MET A 1 -4.40 17.18 -44.67
N ASN A 2 -5.09 18.16 -45.20
CA ASN A 2 -6.44 18.18 -45.81
C ASN A 2 -7.61 17.64 -44.96
N ASP A 3 -8.39 18.52 -44.40
CA ASP A 3 -9.49 19.32 -44.99
C ASP A 3 -10.57 18.52 -45.73
N PHE A 4 -11.78 18.55 -45.18
CA PHE A 4 -12.99 18.84 -45.93
C PHE A 4 -14.14 19.19 -44.99
N SER A 5 -14.47 20.48 -44.98
CA SER A 5 -15.75 21.04 -44.52
C SER A 5 -16.73 21.07 -45.66
N SER A 6 -18.01 20.81 -45.43
CA SER A 6 -19.08 21.27 -46.30
C SER A 6 -20.35 21.60 -45.52
N HIS A 7 -20.73 22.86 -45.70
CA HIS A 7 -22.00 23.49 -45.28
C HIS A 7 -23.22 22.85 -45.89
N ILE A 8 -24.33 22.82 -45.14
CA ILE A 8 -25.68 22.93 -45.72
C ILE A 8 -26.50 23.91 -44.89
N LYS A 9 -27.05 24.92 -45.60
CA LYS A 9 -27.93 25.99 -45.13
C LYS A 9 -29.37 25.54 -45.06
N LEU A 10 -30.04 25.98 -44.02
CA LEU A 10 -31.49 25.98 -43.87
C LEU A 10 -32.16 27.11 -44.70
N SER A 11 -33.30 26.81 -45.29
CA SER A 11 -34.26 27.79 -45.81
C SER A 11 -35.62 27.59 -45.18
N SER A 12 -36.16 28.66 -44.61
CA SER A 12 -37.51 28.77 -44.11
C SER A 12 -38.47 29.23 -45.26
N PRO A 13 -39.75 28.93 -45.19
CA PRO A 13 -40.75 29.74 -45.97
C PRO A 13 -41.75 30.46 -45.08
N HIS A 14 -42.10 31.61 -45.59
CA HIS A 14 -42.97 32.68 -45.14
C HIS A 14 -44.44 32.32 -44.91
N THR A 15 -44.99 32.98 -43.93
CA THR A 15 -46.41 33.15 -43.62
C THR A 15 -47.06 34.23 -44.52
N LYS A 16 -48.27 34.02 -45.01
CA LYS A 16 -49.14 35.05 -45.54
C LYS A 16 -50.37 35.27 -44.67
N LEU A 17 -50.56 36.52 -44.31
CA LEU A 17 -51.75 37.07 -43.68
C LEU A 17 -52.93 37.03 -44.64
N PHE A 18 -54.12 36.78 -44.10
CA PHE A 18 -55.39 37.27 -44.67
C PHE A 18 -56.19 37.94 -43.56
N SER A 19 -56.50 39.20 -43.80
CA SER A 19 -57.45 40.04 -43.09
C SER A 19 -58.84 39.94 -43.73
N LEU A 20 -59.88 39.83 -42.90
CA LEU A 20 -61.26 40.23 -43.32
C LEU A 20 -61.98 40.74 -42.07
N SER A 21 -62.50 41.95 -42.22
CA SER A 21 -63.39 42.70 -41.35
C SER A 21 -64.84 42.27 -41.53
N SER A 22 -65.63 42.27 -40.43
CA SER A 22 -66.90 43.06 -40.34
C SER A 22 -67.68 42.71 -39.06
N ARG A 23 -67.99 43.75 -38.33
CA ARG A 23 -69.22 44.26 -37.67
C ARG A 23 -70.18 43.33 -36.91
N ASN A 24 -70.26 43.70 -35.61
CA ASN A 24 -71.47 43.85 -34.77
C ASN A 24 -72.57 42.78 -34.77
N SER A 25 -72.73 42.10 -33.65
CA SER A 25 -73.93 42.13 -32.79
C SER A 25 -73.82 41.22 -31.59
N GLY A 26 -74.30 41.63 -30.43
CA GLY A 26 -74.77 40.78 -29.37
C GLY A 26 -73.93 40.66 -28.06
N ASN A 27 -74.22 41.51 -27.07
CA ASN A 27 -73.63 41.52 -25.74
C ASN A 27 -74.02 40.33 -24.81
N ALA A 28 -74.67 39.27 -25.31
CA ALA A 28 -75.07 38.12 -24.52
C ALA A 28 -74.14 36.91 -24.67
N ALA A 29 -73.29 36.87 -25.73
CA ALA A 29 -72.39 35.75 -25.98
C ALA A 29 -70.96 35.88 -25.29
N ARG A 30 -70.65 37.08 -24.79
CA ARG A 30 -69.31 37.35 -24.21
C ARG A 30 -69.11 36.78 -22.85
N THR A 31 -70.11 36.62 -21.99
CA THR A 31 -69.99 36.05 -20.64
C THR A 31 -69.83 34.54 -20.64
N THR A 32 -70.54 33.85 -21.55
CA THR A 32 -70.46 32.37 -21.63
C THR A 32 -69.12 31.86 -22.21
N VAL A 33 -68.64 32.56 -23.24
CA VAL A 33 -67.34 32.23 -23.87
C VAL A 33 -66.16 32.56 -22.95
N CYS A 34 -66.27 33.63 -22.11
CA CYS A 34 -65.22 33.97 -21.15
C CYS A 34 -65.12 32.96 -19.98
N ASN A 35 -66.25 32.45 -19.51
CA ASN A 35 -66.30 31.42 -18.47
C ASN A 35 -65.84 30.06 -19.05
N LEU A 36 -66.14 29.71 -20.26
CA LEU A 36 -65.66 28.47 -20.89
C LEU A 36 -64.17 28.53 -21.17
N ARG A 37 -63.60 29.66 -21.57
CA ARG A 37 -62.17 29.86 -21.74
C ARG A 37 -61.42 29.83 -20.34
N ARG A 38 -62.01 30.38 -19.28
CA ARG A 38 -61.46 30.30 -17.92
C ARG A 38 -61.52 28.88 -17.36
N SER A 39 -62.61 28.16 -17.58
CA SER A 39 -62.74 26.76 -17.19
C SER A 39 -61.78 25.84 -17.97
N LEU A 40 -61.60 26.09 -19.29
CA LEU A 40 -60.67 25.35 -20.12
C LEU A 40 -59.20 25.64 -19.73
N ALA A 41 -58.88 26.90 -19.40
CA ALA A 41 -57.56 27.31 -18.93
C ALA A 41 -57.26 26.71 -17.55
N LEU A 42 -58.23 26.65 -16.63
CA LEU A 42 -58.11 25.99 -15.33
C LEU A 42 -57.96 24.47 -15.45
N LEU A 43 -58.68 23.83 -16.39
CA LEU A 43 -58.56 22.42 -16.67
C LEU A 43 -57.20 22.08 -17.32
N LEU A 44 -56.69 22.92 -18.23
CA LEU A 44 -55.34 22.79 -18.78
C LEU A 44 -54.24 22.99 -17.75
N LEU A 45 -54.43 23.98 -16.83
CA LEU A 45 -53.50 24.17 -15.70
C LEU A 45 -53.55 22.99 -14.74
N LEU A 46 -54.71 22.41 -14.48
CA LEU A 46 -54.87 21.23 -13.65
C LEU A 46 -54.23 19.97 -14.28
N VAL A 47 -54.37 19.79 -15.61
CA VAL A 47 -53.76 18.71 -16.39
C VAL A 47 -52.24 18.90 -16.46
N CYS A 48 -51.71 20.12 -16.59
CA CYS A 48 -50.29 20.41 -16.54
C CYS A 48 -49.67 20.18 -15.15
N THR A 49 -50.39 20.46 -14.05
CA THR A 49 -49.90 20.19 -12.70
C THR A 49 -49.92 18.69 -12.35
N LEU A 50 -50.86 17.93 -12.92
CA LEU A 50 -50.89 16.46 -12.77
C LEU A 50 -49.81 15.76 -13.59
N SER A 51 -49.39 16.34 -14.72
CA SER A 51 -48.31 15.79 -15.56
C SER A 51 -46.88 16.03 -14.97
N ALA A 52 -46.72 17.01 -14.08
CA ALA A 52 -45.42 17.34 -13.49
C ALA A 52 -44.94 16.34 -12.40
N SER A 53 -45.80 15.38 -12.02
CA SER A 53 -45.49 14.48 -10.87
C SER A 53 -44.90 13.13 -11.28
N ALA A 54 -44.70 12.84 -12.57
CA ALA A 54 -44.32 11.50 -13.02
C ALA A 54 -43.11 11.47 -13.97
N GLN A 55 -42.24 12.48 -13.94
CA GLN A 55 -41.08 12.46 -14.81
C GLN A 55 -40.07 11.41 -14.26
N VAL A 56 -39.93 10.30 -15.02
CA VAL A 56 -38.89 9.30 -14.79
C VAL A 56 -37.61 9.77 -15.46
N ILE A 57 -36.53 9.80 -14.77
CA ILE A 57 -35.19 10.17 -15.26
C ILE A 57 -34.23 9.01 -15.10
N ARG A 58 -33.25 8.91 -15.99
CA ARG A 58 -32.12 8.00 -15.87
C ARG A 58 -31.11 8.60 -14.89
N ILE A 59 -30.72 7.81 -13.90
CA ILE A 59 -29.78 8.19 -12.87
C ILE A 59 -28.61 7.22 -12.95
N THR A 60 -27.42 7.77 -12.96
CA THR A 60 -26.16 7.01 -12.80
C THR A 60 -25.48 7.46 -11.51
N GLY A 61 -24.61 6.66 -10.97
CA GLY A 61 -23.89 7.07 -9.77
C GLY A 61 -22.82 6.07 -9.35
N ARG A 62 -22.23 6.36 -8.20
CA ARG A 62 -21.19 5.53 -7.61
C ARG A 62 -21.39 5.46 -6.11
N VAL A 63 -21.14 4.29 -5.53
CA VAL A 63 -21.17 4.06 -4.09
C VAL A 63 -19.75 3.72 -3.62
N LEU A 64 -19.30 4.44 -2.59
CA LEU A 64 -17.96 4.33 -2.04
C LEU A 64 -18.02 4.08 -0.52
N SER A 65 -17.03 3.42 0.04
CA SER A 65 -16.77 3.43 1.48
C SER A 65 -16.40 4.83 1.93
N ARG A 66 -16.95 5.31 3.06
CA ARG A 66 -16.62 6.64 3.58
C ARG A 66 -15.19 6.67 4.14
N GLU A 67 -14.76 5.61 4.79
CA GLU A 67 -13.45 5.54 5.44
C GLU A 67 -12.31 5.40 4.43
N LYS A 68 -12.45 4.48 3.48
CA LYS A 68 -11.38 4.12 2.53
C LYS A 68 -11.50 4.81 1.18
N GLY A 69 -12.69 5.31 0.81
CA GLY A 69 -12.94 5.87 -0.53
C GLY A 69 -13.01 4.82 -1.64
N GLU A 70 -13.00 3.53 -1.28
CA GLU A 70 -13.04 2.41 -2.22
C GLU A 70 -14.45 2.18 -2.77
N PRO A 71 -14.59 1.65 -3.99
CA PRO A 71 -15.88 1.33 -4.57
C PRO A 71 -16.55 0.16 -3.85
N LEU A 72 -17.83 0.30 -3.50
CA LEU A 72 -18.62 -0.76 -2.90
C LEU A 72 -19.43 -1.50 -3.97
N ILE A 73 -19.02 -2.75 -4.24
CA ILE A 73 -19.70 -3.65 -5.15
C ILE A 73 -20.86 -4.37 -4.45
N GLY A 74 -21.96 -4.64 -5.17
CA GLY A 74 -23.08 -5.40 -4.63
C GLY A 74 -24.03 -4.59 -3.74
N VAL A 75 -23.87 -3.26 -3.64
CA VAL A 75 -24.83 -2.41 -2.92
C VAL A 75 -26.18 -2.44 -3.63
N THR A 76 -27.22 -2.85 -2.90
CA THR A 76 -28.59 -2.84 -3.41
C THR A 76 -29.17 -1.44 -3.37
N VAL A 77 -29.76 -0.99 -4.49
CA VAL A 77 -30.43 0.32 -4.62
C VAL A 77 -31.93 0.11 -4.79
N VAL A 78 -32.71 0.52 -3.81
CA VAL A 78 -34.13 0.25 -3.69
C VAL A 78 -34.93 1.55 -3.66
N ASP A 79 -36.11 1.57 -4.30
CA ASP A 79 -37.09 2.63 -4.09
C ASP A 79 -37.80 2.44 -2.74
N PRO A 80 -37.57 3.28 -1.73
CA PRO A 80 -38.11 3.08 -0.39
C PRO A 80 -39.63 3.24 -0.31
N SER A 81 -40.28 3.76 -1.36
CA SER A 81 -41.74 3.91 -1.40
C SER A 81 -42.48 2.66 -1.86
N THR A 82 -41.79 1.80 -2.61
CA THR A 82 -42.35 0.59 -3.21
C THR A 82 -41.60 -0.68 -2.83
N ASP A 83 -40.47 -0.56 -2.09
CA ASP A 83 -39.47 -1.58 -1.82
C ASP A 83 -38.97 -2.31 -3.09
N ARG A 84 -39.05 -1.64 -4.24
CA ARG A 84 -38.61 -2.17 -5.54
C ARG A 84 -37.10 -2.04 -5.65
N LEU A 85 -36.40 -3.14 -5.96
CA LEU A 85 -34.99 -3.11 -6.36
C LEU A 85 -34.88 -2.41 -7.72
N LEU A 86 -34.02 -1.41 -7.83
CA LEU A 86 -33.81 -0.62 -9.02
C LEU A 86 -32.45 -0.92 -9.68
N ALA A 87 -31.42 -1.23 -8.88
CA ALA A 87 -30.09 -1.55 -9.37
C ALA A 87 -29.25 -2.21 -8.25
N THR A 88 -28.12 -2.81 -8.68
CA THR A 88 -27.04 -3.24 -7.80
C THR A 88 -25.74 -2.64 -8.33
N THR A 89 -24.79 -2.28 -7.47
CA THR A 89 -23.53 -1.69 -7.91
C THR A 89 -22.59 -2.75 -8.50
N ASP A 90 -21.87 -2.37 -9.56
CA ASP A 90 -20.84 -3.16 -10.22
C ASP A 90 -19.49 -3.17 -9.46
N ALA A 91 -18.45 -3.80 -10.04
CA ALA A 91 -17.11 -3.88 -9.47
C ALA A 91 -16.43 -2.52 -9.22
N ASP A 92 -16.82 -1.49 -9.96
CA ASP A 92 -16.36 -0.11 -9.76
C ASP A 92 -17.26 0.69 -8.81
N GLY A 93 -18.23 0.04 -8.15
CA GLY A 93 -19.22 0.66 -7.30
C GLY A 93 -20.25 1.49 -8.05
N ARG A 94 -20.37 1.34 -9.40
CA ARG A 94 -21.27 2.14 -10.23
C ARG A 94 -22.65 1.50 -10.33
N PHE A 95 -23.68 2.34 -10.46
CA PHE A 95 -25.04 1.91 -10.74
C PHE A 95 -25.68 2.79 -11.81
N ALA A 96 -26.65 2.23 -12.52
CA ALA A 96 -27.51 2.94 -13.46
C ALA A 96 -28.95 2.44 -13.30
N LEU A 97 -29.92 3.37 -13.19
CA LEU A 97 -31.33 3.03 -12.99
C LEU A 97 -32.24 4.14 -13.49
N ASN A 98 -33.51 3.81 -13.62
CA ASN A 98 -34.58 4.75 -13.92
C ASN A 98 -35.47 4.94 -12.70
N ALA A 99 -35.63 6.19 -12.24
CA ALA A 99 -36.46 6.51 -11.10
C ALA A 99 -37.18 7.85 -11.24
N ARG A 100 -38.18 8.10 -10.39
CA ARG A 100 -38.91 9.37 -10.37
C ARG A 100 -38.02 10.52 -9.98
N ALA A 101 -38.02 11.60 -10.72
CA ALA A 101 -37.13 12.77 -10.51
C ALA A 101 -37.16 13.33 -9.07
N ASN A 102 -38.30 13.24 -8.40
CA ASN A 102 -38.52 13.70 -7.03
C ASN A 102 -38.57 12.54 -6.00
N GLY A 103 -38.17 11.33 -6.40
CA GLY A 103 -38.14 10.15 -5.55
C GLY A 103 -36.93 10.13 -4.57
N SER A 104 -36.81 9.03 -3.87
CA SER A 104 -35.65 8.72 -3.01
C SER A 104 -35.10 7.35 -3.40
N LEU A 105 -33.81 7.12 -3.12
CA LEU A 105 -33.13 5.86 -3.29
C LEU A 105 -32.58 5.43 -1.93
N ARG A 106 -32.76 4.17 -1.56
CA ARG A 106 -32.13 3.56 -0.39
C ARG A 106 -31.04 2.62 -0.87
N PHE A 107 -29.85 2.85 -0.36
CA PHE A 107 -28.65 2.05 -0.58
C PHE A 107 -28.40 1.18 0.63
N SER A 108 -28.25 -0.12 0.45
CA SER A 108 -28.00 -1.07 1.55
C SER A 108 -27.03 -2.16 1.13
N MET A 109 -26.13 -2.52 2.04
CA MET A 109 -25.19 -3.63 1.92
C MET A 109 -24.91 -4.18 3.31
N VAL A 110 -24.64 -5.50 3.42
CA VAL A 110 -24.26 -6.11 4.70
C VAL A 110 -22.95 -5.49 5.19
N GLY A 111 -22.87 -5.20 6.49
CA GLY A 111 -21.70 -4.55 7.08
C GLY A 111 -21.64 -3.02 6.93
N THR A 112 -22.66 -2.40 6.34
CA THR A 112 -22.74 -0.94 6.23
C THR A 112 -24.07 -0.40 6.78
N GLU A 113 -24.08 0.88 7.18
CA GLU A 113 -25.34 1.55 7.52
C GLU A 113 -26.11 1.91 6.25
N PRO A 114 -27.42 1.58 6.16
CA PRO A 114 -28.20 1.92 4.98
C PRO A 114 -28.37 3.44 4.84
N VAL A 115 -28.13 3.96 3.64
CA VAL A 115 -28.25 5.39 3.30
C VAL A 115 -29.47 5.63 2.43
N THR A 116 -30.31 6.60 2.80
CA THR A 116 -31.43 7.03 1.96
C THR A 116 -31.17 8.44 1.41
N GLU A 117 -31.13 8.56 0.09
CA GLU A 117 -30.82 9.80 -0.60
C GLU A 117 -31.99 10.26 -1.49
N LYS A 118 -32.34 11.54 -1.45
CA LYS A 118 -33.34 12.16 -2.32
C LYS A 118 -32.75 12.48 -3.69
N ILE A 119 -33.41 12.10 -4.76
CA ILE A 119 -32.97 12.28 -6.15
C ILE A 119 -32.86 13.76 -6.52
N LYS A 120 -33.84 14.57 -6.20
CA LYS A 120 -33.87 16.02 -6.46
C LYS A 120 -33.51 16.37 -7.91
N ASN A 121 -34.04 15.61 -8.88
CA ASN A 121 -33.81 15.77 -10.31
C ASN A 121 -32.33 15.67 -10.75
N ARG A 122 -31.47 15.05 -9.94
CA ARG A 122 -30.05 14.81 -10.27
C ARG A 122 -29.92 13.60 -11.17
N LYS A 123 -29.10 13.71 -12.20
CA LYS A 123 -28.77 12.61 -13.14
C LYS A 123 -27.57 11.79 -12.66
N TYR A 124 -26.76 12.33 -11.73
CA TYR A 124 -25.62 11.65 -11.11
C TYR A 124 -25.69 11.79 -9.60
N ILE A 125 -25.46 10.68 -8.89
CA ILE A 125 -25.50 10.62 -7.42
C ILE A 125 -24.29 9.82 -6.94
N GLU A 126 -23.44 10.43 -6.14
CA GLU A 126 -22.37 9.73 -5.41
C GLU A 126 -22.81 9.51 -3.96
N ILE A 127 -22.69 8.29 -3.47
CA ILE A 127 -23.05 7.89 -2.12
C ILE A 127 -21.78 7.39 -1.41
N ARG A 128 -21.65 7.77 -0.15
CA ARG A 128 -20.62 7.25 0.75
C ARG A 128 -21.31 6.58 1.93
N MET A 129 -21.03 5.26 2.11
CA MET A 129 -21.62 4.45 3.16
C MET A 129 -20.61 4.26 4.29
N ASP A 130 -21.10 4.34 5.52
CA ASP A 130 -20.31 4.09 6.73
C ASP A 130 -20.27 2.58 7.00
N GLU A 131 -19.09 2.06 7.33
CA GLU A 131 -18.93 0.68 7.79
C GLU A 131 -19.54 0.56 9.21
N LYS A 132 -20.33 -0.47 9.43
CA LYS A 132 -20.95 -0.71 10.73
C LYS A 132 -20.00 -1.51 11.60
N SER A 133 -19.28 -0.84 12.49
CA SER A 133 -18.47 -1.48 13.52
C SER A 133 -19.34 -2.00 14.65
N THR A 134 -20.11 -3.07 14.43
CA THR A 134 -20.79 -3.73 15.55
C THR A 134 -20.83 -5.22 15.32
N LEU A 135 -20.27 -5.94 16.27
CA LEU A 135 -20.73 -7.26 16.65
C LEU A 135 -22.27 -7.26 16.54
N LEU A 136 -22.80 -8.19 15.77
CA LEU A 136 -24.23 -8.37 15.58
C LEU A 136 -24.90 -8.63 16.93
N ASP A 137 -25.27 -7.57 17.65
CA ASP A 137 -26.39 -7.65 18.53
C ASP A 137 -27.65 -7.86 17.66
N GLU A 138 -28.45 -8.85 18.00
CA GLU A 138 -29.66 -9.21 17.29
C GLU A 138 -30.50 -7.97 16.97
N ALA A 139 -30.35 -7.43 15.76
CA ALA A 139 -31.26 -6.44 15.23
C ALA A 139 -32.58 -7.17 14.96
N THR A 140 -33.50 -7.04 15.90
CA THR A 140 -34.88 -7.45 15.74
C THR A 140 -35.53 -6.65 14.63
N VAL A 141 -35.32 -7.09 13.40
CA VAL A 141 -36.12 -6.62 12.26
C VAL A 141 -37.48 -7.30 12.44
N THR A 142 -38.49 -6.50 12.75
CA THR A 142 -39.90 -6.88 12.69
C THR A 142 -40.36 -7.03 11.24
N ALA A 143 -39.73 -7.92 10.51
CA ALA A 143 -40.29 -8.59 9.35
C ALA A 143 -40.66 -9.98 9.81
N LYS A 144 -41.92 -10.38 9.60
CA LYS A 144 -42.41 -11.74 9.90
C LYS A 144 -41.34 -12.74 9.52
N SER A 145 -40.84 -13.47 10.51
CA SER A 145 -39.77 -14.44 10.43
C SER A 145 -40.00 -15.44 9.29
N LEU A 146 -39.36 -15.23 8.15
CA LEU A 146 -39.22 -16.20 7.05
C LEU A 146 -37.90 -17.00 7.19
N LYS A 147 -37.28 -16.99 8.37
CA LYS A 147 -35.97 -17.61 8.70
C LYS A 147 -35.82 -19.11 8.41
N LYS A 148 -36.83 -19.77 7.83
CA LYS A 148 -36.78 -21.21 7.53
C LYS A 148 -36.92 -21.59 6.06
N GLU A 149 -36.90 -20.65 5.13
CA GLU A 149 -37.28 -20.97 3.76
C GLU A 149 -36.08 -21.16 2.81
N VAL A 150 -35.10 -20.26 2.82
CA VAL A 150 -33.81 -20.48 2.17
C VAL A 150 -32.85 -20.99 3.22
N ILE A 151 -32.21 -22.12 2.96
CA ILE A 151 -31.24 -22.73 3.85
C ILE A 151 -29.88 -22.65 3.15
N ILE A 152 -28.92 -22.05 3.81
CA ILE A 152 -27.51 -22.09 3.39
C ILE A 152 -26.78 -22.99 4.38
N GLU A 153 -26.12 -24.00 3.84
CA GLU A 153 -25.41 -24.96 4.67
C GLU A 153 -24.22 -24.28 5.35
N GLN A 154 -24.04 -24.58 6.65
CA GLN A 154 -22.83 -24.19 7.35
C GLN A 154 -21.63 -24.83 6.68
N THR A 155 -20.53 -24.10 6.64
CA THR A 155 -19.29 -24.54 6.00
C THR A 155 -18.09 -24.02 6.76
N ASP A 156 -16.91 -24.29 6.22
CA ASP A 156 -15.64 -23.80 6.74
C ASP A 156 -14.95 -22.93 5.70
N ILE A 157 -14.09 -22.01 6.17
CA ILE A 157 -13.17 -21.31 5.31
C ILE A 157 -11.86 -22.11 5.27
N GLU A 158 -11.64 -22.85 4.19
CA GLU A 158 -10.38 -23.58 3.98
C GLU A 158 -9.30 -22.66 3.42
N ILE A 159 -8.06 -22.83 3.89
CA ILE A 159 -6.91 -22.05 3.41
C ILE A 159 -5.94 -22.95 2.65
N LYS A 160 -5.48 -22.44 1.49
CA LYS A 160 -4.31 -22.98 0.76
C LYS A 160 -3.52 -21.81 0.22
N GLY A 161 -2.26 -21.69 0.64
CA GLY A 161 -1.48 -20.48 0.38
C GLY A 161 -2.15 -19.25 0.94
N ASN A 162 -2.25 -18.24 0.13
CA ASN A 162 -2.97 -17.00 0.43
C ASN A 162 -4.40 -16.97 -0.13
N THR A 163 -5.00 -18.14 -0.35
CA THR A 163 -6.33 -18.24 -0.95
C THR A 163 -7.32 -18.91 0.00
N PHE A 164 -8.43 -18.25 0.24
CA PHE A 164 -9.59 -18.79 0.94
C PHE A 164 -10.52 -19.49 -0.03
N TYR A 165 -10.99 -20.66 0.35
CA TYR A 165 -11.97 -21.45 -0.38
C TYR A 165 -13.23 -21.58 0.46
N VAL A 166 -14.38 -21.23 -0.11
CA VAL A 166 -15.70 -21.37 0.50
C VAL A 166 -16.55 -22.25 -0.37
N ARG A 167 -17.06 -23.37 0.19
CA ARG A 167 -17.92 -24.33 -0.49
C ARG A 167 -19.18 -24.55 0.34
N THR A 168 -20.33 -24.17 -0.20
CA THR A 168 -21.61 -24.37 0.47
C THR A 168 -22.70 -24.74 -0.52
N ARG A 169 -23.86 -25.12 -0.02
CA ARG A 169 -25.05 -25.39 -0.85
C ARG A 169 -26.20 -24.49 -0.40
N VAL A 170 -26.79 -23.84 -1.39
CA VAL A 170 -27.96 -22.98 -1.20
C VAL A 170 -29.19 -23.81 -1.55
N GLN A 171 -30.11 -23.95 -0.60
CA GLN A 171 -31.35 -24.69 -0.74
C GLN A 171 -32.55 -23.73 -0.76
N ILE A 172 -33.30 -23.71 -1.86
CA ILE A 172 -34.47 -22.84 -2.03
C ILE A 172 -35.72 -23.66 -2.28
N PRO A 173 -36.80 -23.48 -1.50
CA PRO A 173 -38.09 -24.11 -1.79
C PRO A 173 -38.62 -23.69 -3.15
N LYS A 174 -39.10 -24.64 -3.97
CA LYS A 174 -39.74 -24.35 -5.27
C LYS A 174 -40.88 -23.34 -5.17
N SER A 175 -41.60 -23.31 -4.04
CA SER A 175 -42.68 -22.38 -3.80
C SER A 175 -42.25 -20.90 -3.67
N LYS A 176 -40.93 -20.65 -3.47
CA LYS A 176 -40.34 -19.31 -3.31
C LYS A 176 -39.52 -18.86 -4.50
N PHE A 177 -39.20 -19.75 -5.43
CA PHE A 177 -38.47 -19.48 -6.64
C PHE A 177 -39.34 -19.72 -7.85
N GLY A 178 -40.00 -18.67 -8.33
CA GLY A 178 -40.89 -18.69 -9.49
C GLY A 178 -40.14 -18.75 -10.83
N HIS A 179 -40.90 -18.80 -11.92
CA HIS A 179 -40.33 -18.82 -13.28
C HIS A 179 -39.72 -17.47 -13.69
N ASP A 180 -40.07 -16.40 -12.99
CA ASP A 180 -39.77 -14.99 -13.26
C ASP A 180 -38.87 -14.38 -12.17
N THR A 181 -38.12 -15.20 -11.44
CA THR A 181 -37.27 -14.75 -10.33
C THR A 181 -35.80 -14.94 -10.60
N ARG A 182 -34.98 -14.11 -9.94
CA ARG A 182 -33.53 -14.21 -9.82
C ARG A 182 -33.17 -14.37 -8.34
N LEU A 183 -32.25 -15.28 -8.06
CA LEU A 183 -31.54 -15.35 -6.78
C LEU A 183 -30.14 -14.75 -6.96
N VAL A 184 -29.77 -13.86 -6.08
CA VAL A 184 -28.39 -13.38 -5.93
C VAL A 184 -27.91 -13.77 -4.54
N VAL A 185 -26.78 -14.47 -4.47
CA VAL A 185 -26.14 -14.86 -3.21
C VAL A 185 -24.74 -14.23 -3.20
N GLN A 186 -24.48 -13.38 -2.22
CA GLN A 186 -23.22 -12.67 -2.07
C GLN A 186 -22.51 -13.11 -0.80
N PRO A 187 -21.46 -13.94 -0.90
CA PRO A 187 -20.61 -14.23 0.25
C PRO A 187 -19.64 -13.08 0.51
N ILE A 188 -19.39 -12.83 1.79
CA ILE A 188 -18.58 -11.74 2.31
C ILE A 188 -17.63 -12.30 3.35
N ILE A 189 -16.34 -12.15 3.15
CA ILE A 189 -15.33 -12.45 4.15
C ILE A 189 -15.09 -11.19 4.99
N ASN A 190 -15.35 -11.31 6.28
CA ASN A 190 -15.10 -10.25 7.25
C ASN A 190 -13.79 -10.54 7.98
N ASN A 191 -12.82 -9.64 7.89
CA ASN A 191 -11.62 -9.66 8.71
C ASN A 191 -11.85 -8.78 9.95
N HIS A 192 -12.07 -9.39 11.10
CA HIS A 192 -12.35 -8.68 12.36
C HIS A 192 -11.10 -8.05 12.97
N THR A 193 -9.91 -8.59 12.70
CA THR A 193 -8.64 -8.04 13.18
C THR A 193 -8.35 -6.69 12.55
N ARG A 194 -8.57 -6.58 11.24
CA ARG A 194 -8.29 -5.36 10.44
C ARG A 194 -9.52 -4.50 10.18
N LYS A 195 -10.71 -5.03 10.51
CA LYS A 195 -12.01 -4.41 10.20
C LYS A 195 -12.22 -4.21 8.71
N GLU A 196 -11.87 -5.21 7.92
CA GLU A 196 -11.96 -5.20 6.46
C GLU A 196 -13.03 -6.16 5.98
N LEU A 197 -13.72 -5.76 4.91
CA LEU A 197 -14.70 -6.58 4.21
C LEU A 197 -14.16 -6.94 2.83
N GLN A 198 -14.26 -8.21 2.46
CA GLN A 198 -13.85 -8.68 1.14
C GLN A 198 -14.99 -9.47 0.50
N LEU A 199 -15.45 -8.99 -0.66
CA LEU A 199 -16.55 -9.62 -1.38
C LEU A 199 -16.02 -10.76 -2.26
N MET A 200 -16.58 -11.93 -2.09
CA MET A 200 -16.33 -13.06 -2.98
C MET A 200 -17.19 -12.95 -4.25
N PRO A 201 -16.86 -13.66 -5.33
CA PRO A 201 -17.71 -13.71 -6.50
C PRO A 201 -19.14 -14.12 -6.13
N PRO A 202 -20.19 -13.39 -6.57
CA PRO A 202 -21.57 -13.72 -6.25
C PRO A 202 -22.05 -14.96 -7.05
N LEU A 203 -22.94 -15.72 -6.46
CA LEU A 203 -23.75 -16.70 -7.18
C LEU A 203 -25.04 -16.02 -7.66
N VAL A 204 -25.27 -16.01 -8.95
CA VAL A 204 -26.53 -15.51 -9.54
C VAL A 204 -27.24 -16.65 -10.23
N TYR A 205 -28.47 -16.93 -9.81
CA TYR A 205 -29.25 -18.01 -10.38
C TYR A 205 -30.58 -17.47 -10.92
N ASP A 206 -30.70 -17.50 -12.25
CA ASP A 206 -31.86 -17.00 -12.97
C ASP A 206 -32.85 -18.11 -13.30
N ALA A 207 -34.11 -17.89 -12.98
CA ALA A 207 -35.17 -18.67 -13.60
C ALA A 207 -35.19 -18.40 -15.11
N LYS A 208 -35.63 -19.39 -15.88
CA LYS A 208 -35.55 -19.37 -17.35
C LYS A 208 -36.27 -18.16 -18.00
N GLU A 209 -37.43 -17.81 -17.49
CA GLU A 209 -38.19 -16.67 -18.00
C GLU A 209 -37.60 -15.34 -17.54
N TYR A 210 -37.07 -15.26 -16.33
CA TYR A 210 -36.33 -14.07 -15.86
C TYR A 210 -35.15 -13.79 -16.79
N HIS A 211 -34.30 -14.77 -17.04
CA HIS A 211 -33.14 -14.62 -17.91
C HIS A 211 -33.51 -14.15 -19.34
N ARG A 212 -34.54 -14.75 -19.93
CA ARG A 212 -35.04 -14.35 -21.27
C ARG A 212 -35.50 -12.89 -21.29
N THR A 213 -36.20 -12.45 -20.26
CA THR A 213 -36.73 -11.09 -20.17
C THR A 213 -35.64 -10.06 -19.93
N GLN A 214 -34.66 -10.39 -19.05
CA GLN A 214 -33.51 -9.54 -18.82
C GLN A 214 -32.67 -9.35 -20.09
N ASN A 215 -32.35 -10.41 -20.80
CA ASN A 215 -31.64 -10.29 -22.09
C ASN A 215 -32.37 -9.37 -23.07
N ARG A 216 -33.69 -9.48 -23.18
CA ARG A 216 -34.48 -8.57 -24.03
C ARG A 216 -34.45 -7.11 -23.56
N MET A 217 -34.44 -6.87 -22.25
CA MET A 217 -34.33 -5.50 -21.73
C MET A 217 -32.96 -4.88 -22.05
N TYR A 218 -31.89 -5.63 -21.90
CA TYR A 218 -30.53 -5.15 -22.19
C TYR A 218 -30.25 -5.07 -23.71
N ASP A 219 -30.81 -5.96 -24.51
CA ASP A 219 -30.71 -5.90 -25.97
C ASP A 219 -31.41 -4.66 -26.53
N TYR A 220 -32.44 -4.14 -25.84
CA TYR A 220 -33.17 -2.92 -26.25
C TYR A 220 -32.48 -1.64 -25.84
N ASP A 221 -31.71 -1.66 -24.77
CA ASP A 221 -30.91 -0.55 -24.28
C ASP A 221 -29.40 -0.88 -24.43
N MET A 222 -28.89 -0.60 -25.64
CA MET A 222 -27.51 -0.92 -26.03
C MET A 222 -26.41 -0.28 -25.16
N GLU A 223 -26.76 0.61 -24.23
CA GLU A 223 -25.83 1.27 -23.32
C GLU A 223 -25.75 0.61 -21.94
N SER A 224 -26.66 -0.29 -21.58
CA SER A 224 -26.66 -0.95 -20.27
C SER A 224 -26.51 -2.46 -20.40
N GLN A 225 -25.50 -3.02 -19.74
CA GLN A 225 -25.33 -4.47 -19.59
C GLN A 225 -25.67 -4.87 -18.16
N ASP A 226 -26.21 -6.08 -17.96
CA ASP A 226 -26.37 -6.63 -16.62
C ASP A 226 -24.99 -6.78 -15.96
N PRO A 227 -24.68 -6.03 -14.87
CA PRO A 227 -23.38 -6.11 -14.21
C PRO A 227 -23.07 -7.49 -13.61
N LEU A 228 -24.11 -8.30 -13.39
CA LEU A 228 -23.99 -9.65 -12.88
C LEU A 228 -23.97 -10.74 -13.96
N ALA A 229 -24.06 -10.37 -15.24
CA ALA A 229 -24.18 -11.32 -16.37
C ALA A 229 -23.11 -12.42 -16.37
N LYS A 230 -21.87 -12.09 -16.00
CA LYS A 230 -20.75 -13.06 -15.94
C LYS A 230 -20.89 -14.14 -14.87
N TYR A 231 -21.77 -13.92 -13.89
CA TYR A 231 -21.99 -14.86 -12.78
C TYR A 231 -23.30 -15.62 -12.92
N VAL A 232 -24.07 -15.37 -13.97
CA VAL A 232 -25.41 -15.93 -14.12
C VAL A 232 -25.38 -17.40 -14.47
N LEU A 233 -26.01 -18.21 -13.63
CA LEU A 233 -26.39 -19.58 -13.91
C LEU A 233 -27.86 -19.61 -14.28
N VAL A 234 -28.20 -20.04 -15.50
CA VAL A 234 -29.59 -20.14 -15.95
C VAL A 234 -30.16 -21.49 -15.55
N GLN A 235 -31.36 -21.49 -14.99
CA GLN A 235 -32.09 -22.71 -14.65
C GLN A 235 -32.22 -23.64 -15.84
N SER A 236 -31.67 -24.85 -15.76
CA SER A 236 -31.76 -25.92 -16.76
C SER A 236 -31.71 -27.28 -16.04
N ASP A 237 -32.05 -28.33 -16.76
CA ASP A 237 -32.03 -29.70 -16.21
C ASP A 237 -30.62 -30.13 -15.75
N SER A 238 -29.58 -29.52 -16.28
CA SER A 238 -28.18 -29.77 -15.90
C SER A 238 -27.70 -28.93 -14.71
N THR A 239 -28.36 -27.83 -14.39
CA THR A 239 -27.97 -26.91 -13.31
C THR A 239 -28.84 -27.03 -12.07
N GLN A 240 -29.95 -27.79 -12.12
CA GLN A 240 -30.84 -27.96 -10.99
C GLN A 240 -30.78 -29.39 -10.43
N THR A 241 -30.46 -29.49 -9.17
CA THR A 241 -30.74 -30.69 -8.36
C THR A 241 -31.96 -30.42 -7.51
N ILE A 242 -32.90 -31.36 -7.46
CA ILE A 242 -34.13 -31.22 -6.68
C ILE A 242 -34.12 -32.31 -5.60
N GLU A 243 -34.05 -31.85 -4.34
CA GLU A 243 -34.16 -32.73 -3.16
C GLU A 243 -35.29 -32.21 -2.26
N ASN A 244 -36.15 -33.10 -1.84
CA ASN A 244 -37.25 -32.79 -0.91
C ASN A 244 -38.05 -31.51 -1.29
N GLY A 245 -38.26 -31.28 -2.61
CA GLY A 245 -39.04 -30.12 -3.08
C GLY A 245 -38.26 -28.78 -3.07
N LYS A 246 -36.96 -28.82 -2.90
CA LYS A 246 -36.05 -27.65 -2.93
C LYS A 246 -35.09 -27.74 -4.12
N TYR A 247 -34.75 -26.60 -4.67
CA TYR A 247 -33.60 -26.49 -5.56
C TYR A 247 -32.34 -26.45 -4.73
N ILE A 248 -31.33 -27.25 -5.11
CA ILE A 248 -30.00 -27.29 -4.48
C ILE A 248 -29.00 -26.69 -5.45
N ILE A 249 -28.42 -25.56 -5.10
CA ILE A 249 -27.49 -24.82 -5.93
C ILE A 249 -26.13 -24.82 -5.20
N PRO A 250 -25.11 -25.49 -5.77
CA PRO A 250 -23.77 -25.47 -5.17
C PRO A 250 -23.11 -24.11 -5.37
N TYR A 251 -22.45 -23.64 -4.34
CA TYR A 251 -21.50 -22.52 -4.40
C TYR A 251 -20.09 -23.06 -4.11
N ASN A 252 -19.13 -22.75 -4.96
CA ASN A 252 -17.72 -23.09 -4.76
C ASN A 252 -16.87 -22.02 -5.42
N ASP A 253 -16.26 -21.19 -4.62
CA ASP A 253 -15.40 -20.11 -5.11
C ASP A 253 -14.27 -19.81 -4.14
N SER A 254 -13.33 -18.96 -4.55
CA SER A 254 -12.15 -18.63 -3.79
C SER A 254 -11.81 -17.15 -3.90
N ILE A 255 -11.06 -16.66 -2.91
CA ILE A 255 -10.59 -15.29 -2.88
C ILE A 255 -9.19 -15.22 -2.25
N TYR A 256 -8.33 -14.36 -2.82
CA TYR A 256 -7.00 -14.10 -2.29
C TYR A 256 -7.07 -13.21 -1.05
N THR A 257 -6.21 -13.46 -0.07
CA THR A 257 -6.01 -12.63 1.12
C THR A 257 -4.53 -12.52 1.47
N GLU A 258 -4.11 -11.34 1.90
CA GLU A 258 -2.72 -11.13 2.35
C GLU A 258 -2.47 -11.63 3.78
N HIS A 259 -3.52 -11.76 4.60
CA HIS A 259 -3.43 -12.01 6.03
C HIS A 259 -4.22 -13.24 6.45
N VAL A 260 -3.62 -14.41 6.29
CA VAL A 260 -4.30 -15.70 6.51
C VAL A 260 -4.54 -16.08 7.99
N ASN A 261 -3.86 -15.43 8.92
CA ASN A 261 -3.91 -15.76 10.36
C ASN A 261 -4.76 -14.79 11.19
N ASP A 262 -5.48 -13.87 10.54
CA ASP A 262 -6.40 -12.96 11.21
C ASP A 262 -7.73 -13.65 11.60
N ASP A 263 -8.59 -12.97 12.33
CA ASP A 263 -9.92 -13.44 12.70
C ASP A 263 -10.92 -13.19 11.58
N PHE A 264 -11.54 -14.26 11.08
CA PHE A 264 -12.45 -14.18 9.94
C PHE A 264 -13.81 -14.80 10.23
N THR A 265 -14.85 -14.21 9.62
CA THR A 265 -16.14 -14.87 9.39
C THR A 265 -16.50 -14.82 7.92
N CYS A 266 -17.29 -15.80 7.48
CA CYS A 266 -17.95 -15.75 6.19
C CYS A 266 -19.44 -15.52 6.39
N ASP A 267 -19.91 -14.36 5.98
CA ASP A 267 -21.33 -14.03 5.96
C ASP A 267 -21.87 -14.17 4.54
N ILE A 268 -23.10 -14.61 4.40
CA ILE A 268 -23.79 -14.63 3.13
C ILE A 268 -25.03 -13.75 3.22
N GLN A 269 -25.15 -12.84 2.28
CA GLN A 269 -26.40 -12.14 1.98
C GLN A 269 -27.01 -12.76 0.74
N TRP A 270 -28.35 -12.96 0.74
CA TRP A 270 -29.06 -13.39 -0.46
C TRP A 270 -30.32 -12.56 -0.71
N VAL A 271 -30.62 -12.43 -2.00
CA VAL A 271 -31.74 -11.65 -2.50
C VAL A 271 -32.50 -12.49 -3.50
N ILE A 272 -33.82 -12.54 -3.39
CA ILE A 272 -34.71 -13.06 -4.42
C ILE A 272 -35.51 -11.89 -4.95
N GLU A 273 -35.46 -11.68 -6.26
CA GLU A 273 -36.12 -10.60 -6.97
C GLU A 273 -36.93 -11.10 -8.18
N ASP A 274 -37.97 -10.40 -8.52
CA ASP A 274 -38.63 -10.47 -9.82
C ASP A 274 -38.33 -9.18 -10.62
N TYR A 275 -38.85 -9.05 -11.84
CA TYR A 275 -38.59 -7.86 -12.68
C TYR A 275 -39.07 -6.55 -12.05
N THR A 276 -39.92 -6.58 -11.05
CA THR A 276 -40.65 -5.42 -10.54
C THR A 276 -40.34 -5.07 -9.12
N LYS A 277 -39.90 -6.04 -8.31
CA LYS A 277 -39.69 -5.84 -6.87
C LYS A 277 -38.69 -6.81 -6.28
N LEU A 278 -38.14 -6.40 -5.15
CA LEU A 278 -37.43 -7.25 -4.23
C LEU A 278 -38.45 -8.15 -3.52
N CYS A 279 -38.35 -9.45 -3.76
CA CYS A 279 -39.26 -10.42 -3.13
C CYS A 279 -38.82 -10.80 -1.73
N PHE A 280 -37.49 -10.93 -1.54
CA PHE A 280 -36.92 -11.39 -0.29
C PHE A 280 -35.46 -10.96 -0.15
N ILE A 281 -35.04 -10.60 1.06
CA ILE A 281 -33.63 -10.35 1.44
C ILE A 281 -33.38 -10.86 2.83
N ASP A 282 -32.27 -11.56 3.03
CA ASP A 282 -31.82 -12.00 4.36
C ASP A 282 -30.30 -12.25 4.34
N SER A 283 -29.73 -12.53 5.52
CA SER A 283 -28.32 -12.84 5.66
C SER A 283 -28.07 -13.82 6.81
N CYS A 284 -26.97 -14.56 6.73
CA CYS A 284 -26.51 -15.41 7.82
C CYS A 284 -25.00 -15.58 7.79
N THR A 285 -24.40 -15.84 8.95
CA THR A 285 -22.99 -16.29 9.05
C THR A 285 -22.96 -17.80 8.79
N ILE A 286 -22.13 -18.23 7.83
CA ILE A 286 -21.99 -19.63 7.44
C ILE A 286 -20.69 -20.27 7.92
N ALA A 287 -19.68 -19.46 8.26
CA ALA A 287 -18.42 -19.95 8.80
C ALA A 287 -17.83 -18.95 9.80
N ARG A 288 -17.19 -19.46 10.84
CA ARG A 288 -16.44 -18.70 11.84
C ARG A 288 -15.06 -19.30 12.00
N GLY A 289 -14.04 -18.45 11.89
CA GLY A 289 -12.63 -18.89 11.87
C GLY A 289 -12.25 -19.60 10.57
N THR A 290 -11.02 -20.04 10.51
CA THR A 290 -10.42 -20.67 9.32
C THR A 290 -9.92 -22.07 9.65
N ILE A 291 -10.10 -23.01 8.73
CA ILE A 291 -9.48 -24.34 8.82
C ILE A 291 -8.05 -24.25 8.31
N ASN A 292 -7.10 -24.23 9.21
CA ASN A 292 -5.68 -24.15 8.91
C ASN A 292 -4.82 -24.91 9.93
N PRO A 293 -4.77 -26.25 9.91
CA PRO A 293 -3.92 -27.00 10.84
C PRO A 293 -2.44 -26.70 10.65
N LEU A 294 -2.01 -26.27 9.45
CA LEU A 294 -0.62 -25.94 9.14
C LEU A 294 -0.09 -24.70 9.91
N ARG A 295 -0.95 -23.94 10.61
CA ARG A 295 -0.51 -22.91 11.58
C ARG A 295 0.36 -23.47 12.72
N PHE A 296 0.27 -24.79 12.96
CA PHE A 296 1.07 -25.53 13.93
C PHE A 296 2.29 -26.22 13.33
N LEU A 297 2.55 -26.06 12.03
CA LEU A 297 3.74 -26.63 11.40
C LEU A 297 4.98 -26.00 12.07
N ASP A 298 5.73 -26.83 12.81
CA ASP A 298 6.92 -26.39 13.53
C ASP A 298 8.15 -26.56 12.62
N TYR A 299 8.73 -25.44 12.23
CA TYR A 299 9.96 -25.40 11.46
C TYR A 299 10.85 -24.26 11.91
N SER A 300 12.13 -24.53 12.00
CA SER A 300 13.15 -23.54 12.24
C SER A 300 14.04 -23.45 11.01
N LEU A 301 13.83 -22.42 10.22
CA LEU A 301 14.62 -22.15 9.02
C LEU A 301 15.62 -21.03 9.33
N GLU A 302 16.91 -21.39 9.32
CA GLU A 302 17.98 -20.45 9.57
C GLU A 302 18.37 -19.70 8.29
N GLY A 303 18.62 -18.40 8.42
CA GLY A 303 19.17 -17.60 7.34
C GLY A 303 20.60 -18.01 7.00
N LYS A 304 20.95 -18.02 5.73
CA LYS A 304 22.28 -18.41 5.25
C LYS A 304 23.06 -17.18 4.75
N GLU A 305 24.24 -16.97 5.30
CA GLU A 305 25.19 -16.02 4.74
C GLU A 305 25.82 -16.58 3.45
N ILE A 306 26.14 -15.70 2.50
CA ILE A 306 26.85 -16.08 1.27
C ILE A 306 28.32 -16.35 1.63
N THR A 307 28.79 -17.56 1.31
CA THR A 307 30.17 -18.01 1.56
C THR A 307 31.02 -18.11 0.31
N ASP A 308 30.42 -18.02 -0.89
CA ASP A 308 31.14 -18.03 -2.15
C ASP A 308 31.98 -16.76 -2.33
N GLU A 309 33.30 -16.88 -2.11
CA GLU A 309 34.27 -15.79 -2.24
C GLU A 309 34.32 -15.16 -3.64
N SER A 310 33.83 -15.89 -4.68
CA SER A 310 33.81 -15.37 -6.04
C SER A 310 32.83 -14.19 -6.21
N LEU A 311 31.82 -14.13 -5.32
CA LEU A 311 30.79 -13.09 -5.25
C LEU A 311 31.23 -11.88 -4.39
N PHE A 312 32.32 -12.00 -3.65
CA PHE A 312 32.76 -10.93 -2.77
C PHE A 312 33.27 -9.72 -3.59
N PRO A 313 32.95 -8.51 -3.15
CA PRO A 313 33.37 -7.32 -3.85
C PRO A 313 34.89 -7.22 -3.85
N LYS A 314 35.46 -6.90 -5.01
CA LYS A 314 36.91 -6.76 -5.18
C LYS A 314 37.31 -5.31 -4.97
N ALA A 315 38.38 -5.10 -4.23
CA ALA A 315 38.94 -3.78 -4.07
C ALA A 315 39.31 -3.15 -5.44
N GLN A 316 38.84 -1.95 -5.65
CA GLN A 316 39.11 -1.17 -6.81
C GLN A 316 39.74 0.17 -6.44
N PRO A 317 40.52 0.79 -7.31
CA PRO A 317 40.98 2.16 -7.10
C PRO A 317 39.79 3.08 -6.82
N GLN A 318 39.83 3.79 -5.72
CA GLN A 318 38.73 4.66 -5.30
C GLN A 318 39.13 6.13 -5.50
N LEU A 319 38.21 6.92 -6.05
CA LEU A 319 38.29 8.36 -6.02
C LEU A 319 37.77 8.84 -4.65
N ARG A 320 38.64 9.52 -3.92
CA ARG A 320 38.32 10.10 -2.61
C ARG A 320 38.15 11.59 -2.73
N GLU A 321 37.25 12.12 -1.95
CA GLU A 321 37.01 13.56 -1.87
C GLU A 321 37.15 14.00 -0.41
N ASP A 322 37.94 15.01 -0.19
CA ASP A 322 38.11 15.65 1.09
C ASP A 322 37.71 17.12 0.97
N ARG A 323 36.66 17.48 1.72
CA ARG A 323 36.14 18.85 1.79
C ARG A 323 36.36 19.41 3.18
N ASP A 324 36.92 20.58 3.25
CA ASP A 324 37.06 21.32 4.51
C ASP A 324 37.14 22.81 4.22
N ASP A 325 37.09 23.63 5.24
CA ASP A 325 37.33 25.07 5.14
C ASP A 325 38.57 25.44 5.94
N ILE A 326 39.35 26.37 5.37
CA ILE A 326 40.49 26.97 6.04
C ILE A 326 40.16 28.41 6.40
N LYS A 327 40.33 28.75 7.67
CA LYS A 327 40.10 30.13 8.18
C LYS A 327 41.39 30.93 8.07
N LEU A 328 41.57 31.60 6.93
CA LEU A 328 42.77 32.44 6.69
C LEU A 328 42.48 33.89 7.06
N HIS A 329 43.38 34.46 7.84
CA HIS A 329 43.34 35.83 8.27
C HIS A 329 44.12 36.72 7.29
N PHE A 330 43.48 37.82 6.85
CA PHE A 330 44.09 38.82 5.98
C PHE A 330 43.94 40.19 6.65
N ARG A 331 45.00 40.98 6.61
CA ARG A 331 44.92 42.39 7.06
C ARG A 331 43.88 43.16 6.29
N ILE A 332 43.23 44.10 6.91
CA ILE A 332 42.15 44.90 6.32
C ILE A 332 42.68 45.56 5.02
N GLY A 333 41.94 45.35 3.94
CA GLY A 333 42.28 45.86 2.60
C GLY A 333 43.49 45.22 1.90
N LYS A 334 44.13 44.23 2.51
CA LYS A 334 45.25 43.46 1.88
C LYS A 334 44.78 42.12 1.34
N SER A 335 45.43 41.70 0.25
CA SER A 335 45.19 40.41 -0.41
C SER A 335 46.34 39.41 -0.28
N LYS A 336 47.53 39.89 0.12
CA LYS A 336 48.70 39.02 0.34
C LYS A 336 48.50 38.29 1.65
N LEU A 337 48.65 36.95 1.61
CA LEU A 337 48.62 36.10 2.81
C LEU A 337 49.90 36.31 3.59
N ASP A 338 49.78 36.59 4.88
CA ASP A 338 50.88 36.64 5.84
C ASP A 338 50.74 35.43 6.78
N LEU A 339 51.72 34.53 6.72
CA LEU A 339 51.67 33.29 7.55
C LEU A 339 51.78 33.57 9.04
N ASN A 340 52.32 34.71 9.43
CA ASN A 340 52.42 35.13 10.83
C ASN A 340 51.13 35.82 11.39
N GLU A 341 50.13 35.99 10.54
CA GLU A 341 48.86 36.62 10.92
C GLU A 341 47.89 35.57 11.43
N GLY A 342 47.40 35.73 12.64
CA GLY A 342 46.44 34.82 13.27
C GLY A 342 46.99 33.37 13.30
N ASN A 343 46.18 32.42 12.83
CA ASN A 343 46.50 30.99 12.79
C ASN A 343 46.89 30.48 11.40
N ASN A 344 47.26 31.39 10.47
CA ASN A 344 47.50 31.07 9.06
C ASN A 344 48.54 29.96 8.86
N GLN A 345 49.65 30.02 9.60
CA GLN A 345 50.72 29.02 9.52
C GLN A 345 50.21 27.60 9.87
N ALA A 346 49.42 27.48 10.91
CA ALA A 346 48.86 26.19 11.34
C ALA A 346 47.85 25.64 10.32
N GLU A 347 46.96 26.48 9.81
CA GLU A 347 45.96 26.10 8.81
C GLU A 347 46.59 25.64 7.49
N ILE A 348 47.55 26.42 6.96
CA ILE A 348 48.26 26.02 5.74
C ILE A 348 49.11 24.76 5.97
N SER A 349 49.76 24.62 7.15
CA SER A 349 50.53 23.44 7.49
C SER A 349 49.69 22.19 7.57
N LYS A 350 48.47 22.26 8.14
CA LYS A 350 47.53 21.14 8.24
C LYS A 350 47.17 20.61 6.83
N LEU A 351 46.70 21.49 5.94
CA LEU A 351 46.36 21.11 4.58
C LEU A 351 47.56 20.60 3.78
N SER A 352 48.69 21.29 3.89
CA SER A 352 49.93 20.90 3.21
C SER A 352 50.47 19.55 3.64
N ALA A 353 50.38 19.23 4.95
CA ALA A 353 50.74 17.92 5.49
C ALA A 353 49.84 16.82 4.90
N LYS A 354 48.54 17.08 4.80
CA LYS A 354 47.56 16.18 4.21
C LYS A 354 47.86 15.90 2.73
N MET A 355 48.05 16.95 1.94
CA MET A 355 48.42 16.80 0.55
C MET A 355 49.76 16.06 0.38
N LYS A 356 50.73 16.35 1.24
CA LYS A 356 52.04 15.69 1.23
C LYS A 356 51.88 14.19 1.58
N ASN A 357 51.08 13.83 2.57
CA ASN A 357 50.84 12.44 2.92
C ASN A 357 50.28 11.67 1.74
N ILE A 358 49.25 12.22 1.07
CA ILE A 358 48.66 11.62 -0.14
C ILE A 358 49.71 11.50 -1.26
N ALA A 359 50.49 12.56 -1.51
CA ALA A 359 51.48 12.57 -2.56
C ALA A 359 52.72 11.69 -2.30
N THR A 360 52.99 11.31 -1.05
CA THR A 360 54.06 10.38 -0.65
C THR A 360 53.63 8.92 -0.60
N ASP A 361 52.34 8.64 -0.51
CA ASP A 361 51.82 7.29 -0.62
C ASP A 361 51.96 6.79 -2.07
N PRO A 362 52.77 5.73 -2.34
CA PRO A 362 52.99 5.22 -3.68
C PRO A 362 51.69 4.69 -4.34
N ASN A 363 50.66 4.43 -3.56
CA ASN A 363 49.37 3.93 -4.05
C ASN A 363 48.28 5.00 -4.10
N SER A 364 48.64 6.26 -3.92
CA SER A 364 47.72 7.39 -3.99
C SER A 364 48.18 8.43 -4.98
N GLU A 365 47.26 9.07 -5.68
CA GLU A 365 47.53 10.12 -6.63
C GLU A 365 46.58 11.30 -6.44
N LEU A 366 47.14 12.50 -6.31
CA LEU A 366 46.35 13.74 -6.30
C LEU A 366 45.75 13.98 -7.69
N ARG A 367 44.44 14.10 -7.79
CA ARG A 367 43.70 14.25 -9.05
C ARG A 367 43.25 15.67 -9.31
N ALA A 368 42.57 16.29 -8.34
CA ALA A 368 42.10 17.64 -8.46
C ALA A 368 42.15 18.40 -7.15
N PHE A 369 42.35 19.69 -7.23
CA PHE A 369 42.27 20.60 -6.12
C PHE A 369 41.41 21.81 -6.51
N THR A 370 40.24 21.93 -5.90
CA THR A 370 39.36 23.06 -6.10
C THR A 370 39.41 23.96 -4.87
N ILE A 371 39.56 25.26 -5.07
CA ILE A 371 39.56 26.22 -3.99
C ILE A 371 38.56 27.35 -4.28
N LEU A 372 37.75 27.66 -3.29
CA LEU A 372 36.71 28.68 -3.31
C LEU A 372 36.99 29.74 -2.25
N GLY A 373 37.25 30.96 -2.67
CA GLY A 373 37.35 32.09 -1.76
C GLY A 373 36.00 32.84 -1.62
N THR A 374 35.48 32.97 -0.41
CA THR A 374 34.24 33.68 -0.16
C THR A 374 34.52 35.00 0.56
N ALA A 375 33.99 36.12 0.06
CA ALA A 375 33.93 37.42 0.76
C ALA A 375 32.55 37.68 1.32
N SER A 376 32.50 38.42 2.43
CA SER A 376 31.22 38.88 3.03
C SER A 376 30.54 39.96 2.15
N PRO A 377 29.22 40.11 2.23
CA PRO A 377 28.46 41.02 1.35
C PRO A 377 28.47 42.51 1.80
N ASP A 378 29.21 42.89 2.82
CA ASP A 378 29.15 44.18 3.52
C ASP A 378 29.81 45.38 2.77
N GLY A 379 30.50 45.11 1.64
CA GLY A 379 31.10 46.12 0.77
C GLY A 379 30.42 46.22 -0.58
N ARG A 380 31.06 46.97 -1.51
CA ARG A 380 30.65 46.95 -2.92
C ARG A 380 30.96 45.59 -3.52
N TYR A 381 29.99 44.96 -4.16
CA TYR A 381 30.11 43.62 -4.75
C TYR A 381 31.36 43.44 -5.60
N ALA A 382 31.54 44.34 -6.55
CA ALA A 382 32.71 44.26 -7.48
C ALA A 382 34.06 44.37 -6.75
N SER A 383 34.13 45.20 -5.71
CA SER A 383 35.33 45.36 -4.88
C SER A 383 35.61 44.14 -4.02
N ASN A 384 34.56 43.58 -3.41
CA ASN A 384 34.65 42.40 -2.55
C ASN A 384 35.01 41.17 -3.40
N LEU A 385 34.42 41.01 -4.58
CA LEU A 385 34.78 39.93 -5.53
C LEU A 385 36.23 40.00 -5.97
N LYS A 386 36.73 41.20 -6.31
CA LYS A 386 38.13 41.43 -6.68
C LYS A 386 39.07 41.07 -5.51
N LEU A 387 38.71 41.49 -4.29
CA LEU A 387 39.51 41.20 -3.11
C LEU A 387 39.49 39.69 -2.76
N ALA A 388 38.31 39.04 -2.83
CA ALA A 388 38.18 37.60 -2.64
C ALA A 388 39.05 36.80 -3.62
N ASN A 389 39.04 37.20 -4.91
CA ASN A 389 39.86 36.58 -5.95
C ASN A 389 41.35 36.73 -5.67
N ALA A 390 41.78 37.93 -5.28
CA ALA A 390 43.18 38.17 -4.96
C ALA A 390 43.65 37.42 -3.70
N ARG A 391 42.81 37.33 -2.67
CA ARG A 391 43.07 36.56 -1.43
C ARG A 391 43.17 35.08 -1.73
N MET A 392 42.21 34.53 -2.47
CA MET A 392 42.15 33.12 -2.88
C MET A 392 43.40 32.76 -3.70
N LYS A 393 43.79 33.59 -4.70
CA LYS A 393 45.02 33.37 -5.45
C LYS A 393 46.27 33.39 -4.57
N SER A 394 46.33 34.26 -3.58
CA SER A 394 47.46 34.32 -2.62
C SER A 394 47.52 33.05 -1.75
N ALA A 395 46.36 32.59 -1.26
CA ALA A 395 46.24 31.34 -0.48
C ALA A 395 46.64 30.12 -1.33
N LEU A 396 46.10 30.01 -2.57
CA LEU A 396 46.44 28.95 -3.48
C LEU A 396 47.94 28.91 -3.81
N GLY A 397 48.55 30.08 -4.07
CA GLY A 397 49.98 30.15 -4.33
C GLY A 397 50.82 29.65 -3.15
N GLU A 398 50.41 29.92 -1.93
CA GLU A 398 51.11 29.42 -0.73
C GLU A 398 50.89 27.90 -0.51
N ILE A 399 49.68 27.40 -0.67
CA ILE A 399 49.36 25.96 -0.57
C ILE A 399 50.17 25.15 -1.59
N LEU A 400 50.17 25.57 -2.84
CA LEU A 400 50.86 24.86 -3.90
C LEU A 400 52.39 24.84 -3.77
N ARG A 401 52.99 25.65 -2.92
CA ARG A 401 54.46 25.59 -2.66
C ARG A 401 54.87 24.25 -2.00
N TYR A 402 53.94 23.65 -1.28
CA TYR A 402 54.18 22.39 -0.58
C TYR A 402 53.89 21.14 -1.44
N VAL A 403 53.34 21.31 -2.65
CA VAL A 403 53.05 20.25 -3.62
C VAL A 403 54.21 20.11 -4.58
N ARG A 404 54.73 18.89 -4.78
CA ARG A 404 55.83 18.64 -5.73
C ARG A 404 55.49 19.11 -7.15
N PRO A 405 56.41 19.64 -7.92
CA PRO A 405 56.15 20.08 -9.29
C PRO A 405 55.53 19.01 -10.20
N SER A 406 55.97 17.75 -10.04
CA SER A 406 55.41 16.58 -10.75
C SER A 406 53.93 16.32 -10.45
N ASP A 407 53.56 16.45 -9.21
CA ASP A 407 52.17 16.20 -8.78
C ASP A 407 51.29 17.38 -9.17
N ARG A 408 51.81 18.60 -9.07
CA ARG A 408 51.14 19.83 -9.54
C ARG A 408 50.85 19.79 -11.06
N ALA A 409 51.77 19.22 -11.83
CA ALA A 409 51.64 19.14 -13.30
C ALA A 409 50.53 18.13 -13.71
N ARG A 410 50.20 17.14 -12.85
CA ARG A 410 49.18 16.14 -13.11
C ARG A 410 47.82 16.49 -12.50
N MET A 411 47.81 17.31 -11.48
CA MET A 411 46.62 17.70 -10.73
C MET A 411 45.86 18.83 -11.42
N GLU A 412 44.56 18.65 -11.61
CA GLU A 412 43.69 19.72 -12.05
C GLU A 412 43.49 20.75 -10.92
N VAL A 413 43.79 22.00 -11.16
CA VAL A 413 43.65 23.06 -10.17
C VAL A 413 42.57 24.06 -10.59
N THR A 414 41.45 24.06 -9.92
CA THR A 414 40.35 24.99 -10.13
C THR A 414 40.25 25.99 -9.00
N SER A 415 40.13 27.26 -9.35
CA SER A 415 40.02 28.34 -8.36
C SER A 415 38.89 29.30 -8.69
N THR A 416 37.99 29.52 -7.78
CA THR A 416 36.86 30.44 -7.92
C THR A 416 36.73 31.36 -6.71
N ALA A 417 36.11 32.52 -6.92
CA ALA A 417 35.79 33.42 -5.82
C ALA A 417 34.34 33.94 -5.94
N ARG A 418 33.70 34.10 -4.83
CA ARG A 418 32.35 34.65 -4.77
C ARG A 418 32.19 35.68 -3.64
N VAL A 419 31.14 36.44 -3.71
CA VAL A 419 30.64 37.22 -2.59
C VAL A 419 29.43 36.48 -2.04
N ALA A 420 29.39 36.23 -0.74
CA ALA A 420 28.25 35.61 -0.08
C ALA A 420 26.99 36.48 -0.22
N GLU A 421 25.83 35.83 -0.22
CA GLU A 421 24.57 36.53 -0.24
C GLU A 421 24.11 36.90 1.19
N TRP A 422 23.29 37.92 1.33
CA TRP A 422 22.70 38.26 2.61
C TRP A 422 21.75 37.15 3.14
N SER A 423 21.19 36.35 2.30
CA SER A 423 20.44 35.14 2.64
C SER A 423 21.26 34.13 3.46
N GLU A 424 22.57 34.04 3.23
CA GLU A 424 23.47 33.17 4.00
C GLU A 424 23.64 33.71 5.44
N VAL A 425 23.70 35.05 5.62
CA VAL A 425 23.72 35.67 6.96
C VAL A 425 22.40 35.42 7.70
N VAL A 426 21.27 35.48 6.99
CA VAL A 426 19.96 35.14 7.55
C VAL A 426 19.91 33.70 8.04
N ALA A 427 20.46 32.76 7.26
CA ALA A 427 20.56 31.35 7.66
C ALA A 427 21.37 31.17 8.95
N LEU A 428 22.50 31.89 9.11
CA LEU A 428 23.29 31.86 10.33
C LEU A 428 22.54 32.42 11.54
N LEU A 429 21.79 33.51 11.36
CA LEU A 429 20.95 34.07 12.43
C LEU A 429 19.84 33.11 12.87
N ARG A 430 19.21 32.43 11.89
CA ARG A 430 18.19 31.41 12.19
C ARG A 430 18.78 30.19 12.91
N ARG A 431 19.97 29.73 12.52
CA ARG A 431 20.73 28.70 13.24
C ARG A 431 20.90 29.04 14.72
N ASP A 432 21.22 30.31 15.03
CA ASP A 432 21.44 30.81 16.37
C ASP A 432 20.15 31.32 17.05
N SER A 433 18.96 30.99 16.50
CA SER A 433 17.62 31.33 17.01
C SER A 433 17.32 32.85 17.10
N LEU A 434 18.01 33.66 16.34
CA LEU A 434 17.80 35.12 16.25
C LEU A 434 16.73 35.47 15.19
N VAL A 435 15.50 35.04 15.44
CA VAL A 435 14.42 35.08 14.46
C VAL A 435 14.03 36.50 14.06
N LYS A 436 13.97 37.41 15.03
CA LYS A 436 13.58 38.84 14.79
C LYS A 436 14.57 39.57 13.89
N GLU A 437 15.85 39.34 14.12
CA GLU A 437 16.95 39.88 13.31
C GLU A 437 16.94 39.30 11.90
N ALA A 438 16.69 38.00 11.80
CA ALA A 438 16.57 37.30 10.51
C ALA A 438 15.39 37.85 9.68
N GLU A 439 14.21 38.03 10.27
CA GLU A 439 13.02 38.59 9.60
C GLU A 439 13.23 40.02 9.13
N ALA A 440 13.90 40.86 9.96
CA ALA A 440 14.24 42.23 9.58
C ALA A 440 15.17 42.28 8.35
N MET A 441 16.15 41.34 8.26
CA MET A 441 17.03 41.23 7.13
C MET A 441 16.31 40.68 5.88
N GLU A 442 15.43 39.70 6.03
CA GLU A 442 14.62 39.18 4.92
C GLU A 442 13.71 40.23 4.30
N ALA A 443 13.15 41.11 5.12
CA ALA A 443 12.37 42.22 4.61
C ALA A 443 13.21 43.16 3.71
N ILE A 444 14.45 43.44 4.09
CA ILE A 444 15.40 44.23 3.27
C ILE A 444 15.76 43.49 1.98
N ILE A 445 16.04 42.19 2.05
CA ILE A 445 16.37 41.36 0.89
C ILE A 445 15.21 41.39 -0.12
N ARG A 446 13.97 41.25 0.34
CA ARG A 446 12.77 41.32 -0.52
C ARG A 446 12.56 42.68 -1.17
N GLN A 447 12.95 43.76 -0.47
CA GLN A 447 12.77 45.13 -0.94
C GLN A 447 13.82 45.54 -1.97
N HIS A 448 15.02 44.96 -1.95
CA HIS A 448 16.16 45.36 -2.76
C HIS A 448 16.66 44.24 -3.64
N GLY A 449 16.66 44.44 -4.97
CA GLY A 449 16.98 43.40 -5.97
C GLY A 449 18.46 43.12 -6.19
N ASN A 450 19.39 43.90 -5.59
CA ASN A 450 20.83 43.69 -5.72
C ASN A 450 21.58 43.82 -4.41
N ILE A 451 22.72 43.13 -4.33
CA ILE A 451 23.54 43.04 -3.11
C ILE A 451 24.06 44.39 -2.60
N ASP A 452 24.40 45.34 -3.47
CA ASP A 452 24.94 46.62 -3.08
C ASP A 452 23.85 47.50 -2.42
N ALA A 453 22.61 47.47 -2.94
CA ALA A 453 21.47 48.14 -2.35
C ALA A 453 21.07 47.50 -0.99
N GLN A 454 21.06 46.16 -0.97
CA GLN A 454 20.85 45.41 0.28
C GLN A 454 21.91 45.81 1.33
N SER A 455 23.19 45.80 0.97
CA SER A 455 24.28 46.16 1.88
C SER A 455 24.15 47.59 2.44
N SER A 456 23.69 48.53 1.60
CA SER A 456 23.44 49.90 2.03
C SER A 456 22.28 50.02 3.04
N ALA A 457 21.25 49.20 2.85
CA ALA A 457 20.11 49.12 3.75
C ALA A 457 20.45 48.36 5.05
N MET A 458 21.17 47.26 4.97
CA MET A 458 21.60 46.47 6.13
C MET A 458 22.42 47.28 7.13
N LYS A 459 23.29 48.19 6.65
CA LYS A 459 24.10 49.09 7.49
C LYS A 459 23.29 50.02 8.38
N LYS A 460 22.01 50.20 8.12
CA LYS A 460 21.08 50.99 8.90
C LYS A 460 20.42 50.24 10.05
N LEU A 461 20.59 48.91 10.08
CA LEU A 461 20.02 48.09 11.14
C LEU A 461 20.68 48.40 12.49
N PRO A 462 19.92 48.46 13.60
CA PRO A 462 20.48 48.78 14.93
C PRO A 462 21.55 47.79 15.39
N PHE A 463 21.43 46.55 14.98
CA PHE A 463 22.30 45.46 15.34
C PHE A 463 23.40 45.18 14.30
N TYR A 464 23.55 46.05 13.28
CA TYR A 464 24.53 45.82 12.21
C TYR A 464 25.97 45.75 12.75
N THR A 465 26.39 46.73 13.52
CA THR A 465 27.76 46.79 14.01
C THR A 465 28.03 45.75 15.09
N SER A 466 27.18 45.67 16.09
CA SER A 466 27.37 44.85 17.29
C SER A 466 27.14 43.35 17.04
N LEU A 467 26.38 43.00 16.00
CA LEU A 467 26.01 41.61 15.74
C LEU A 467 26.52 41.14 14.35
N LEU A 468 26.12 41.83 13.26
CA LEU A 468 26.45 41.34 11.92
C LEU A 468 27.94 41.52 11.62
N LEU A 469 28.49 42.70 11.87
CA LEU A 469 29.88 43.01 11.50
C LEU A 469 30.89 42.27 12.38
N GLU A 470 30.62 42.12 13.68
CA GLU A 470 31.52 41.51 14.62
C GLU A 470 31.43 39.97 14.67
N LYS A 471 30.25 39.41 14.48
CA LYS A 471 30.02 37.97 14.64
C LYS A 471 29.81 37.25 13.30
N TYR A 472 28.77 37.60 12.53
CA TYR A 472 28.32 36.77 11.39
C TYR A 472 29.05 37.02 10.08
N LEU A 473 29.37 38.29 9.75
CA LEU A 473 30.11 38.57 8.52
C LEU A 473 31.52 37.98 8.50
N PRO A 474 32.26 37.93 9.63
CA PRO A 474 33.51 37.19 9.67
C PRO A 474 33.39 35.69 9.37
N GLU A 475 32.33 35.03 9.78
CA GLU A 475 32.10 33.60 9.51
C GLU A 475 32.01 33.29 8.01
N LEU A 476 31.53 34.26 7.21
CA LEU A 476 31.44 34.11 5.74
C LEU A 476 32.78 34.34 5.00
N ARG A 477 33.77 34.90 5.68
CA ARG A 477 35.10 35.21 5.10
C ARG A 477 36.01 33.98 5.20
N LYS A 478 35.73 32.96 4.40
CA LYS A 478 36.45 31.68 4.44
C LYS A 478 36.99 31.29 3.09
N VAL A 479 37.94 30.38 3.12
CA VAL A 479 38.42 29.68 1.94
C VAL A 479 38.05 28.19 2.12
N GLU A 480 37.24 27.71 1.23
CA GLU A 480 36.83 26.29 1.17
C GLU A 480 37.69 25.60 0.14
N TYR A 481 38.02 24.32 0.38
CA TYR A 481 38.68 23.50 -0.61
C TYR A 481 37.99 22.14 -0.79
N VAL A 482 38.20 21.56 -1.97
CA VAL A 482 37.87 20.18 -2.30
C VAL A 482 39.12 19.55 -2.86
N LEU A 483 39.62 18.51 -2.26
CA LEU A 483 40.77 17.76 -2.65
C LEU A 483 40.35 16.36 -3.10
N ASN A 484 40.52 16.07 -4.39
CA ASN A 484 40.24 14.78 -4.99
C ASN A 484 41.52 14.00 -5.22
N TYR A 485 41.53 12.75 -4.76
CA TYR A 485 42.67 11.85 -4.94
C TYR A 485 42.21 10.41 -5.19
N SER A 486 43.01 9.64 -5.90
CA SER A 486 42.77 8.22 -6.14
C SER A 486 43.63 7.39 -5.19
N VAL A 487 43.04 6.31 -4.67
CA VAL A 487 43.73 5.32 -3.83
C VAL A 487 43.72 3.99 -4.58
N PHE A 488 44.92 3.44 -4.83
CA PHE A 488 45.12 2.23 -5.62
C PHE A 488 45.50 1.00 -4.79
N ARG A 489 45.51 1.10 -3.48
CA ARG A 489 45.71 0.00 -2.52
C ARG A 489 44.46 -0.28 -1.71
N LYS A 490 44.39 -1.51 -1.19
CA LYS A 490 43.43 -1.79 -0.15
C LYS A 490 43.77 -0.99 1.12
N LEU A 491 42.77 -0.29 1.64
CA LEU A 491 42.85 0.31 2.97
C LEU A 491 42.90 -0.80 4.01
N THR A 492 43.61 -0.57 5.11
CA THR A 492 43.48 -1.43 6.30
C THR A 492 42.10 -1.22 6.95
N VAL A 493 41.66 -2.16 7.78
CA VAL A 493 40.33 -2.02 8.44
C VAL A 493 40.31 -0.82 9.38
N ASP A 494 41.43 -0.48 10.01
CA ASP A 494 41.53 0.72 10.85
C ASP A 494 41.37 2.02 10.02
N GLU A 495 42.01 2.10 8.85
CA GLU A 495 41.82 3.22 7.92
C GLU A 495 40.36 3.32 7.43
N ILE A 496 39.72 2.18 7.13
CA ILE A 496 38.31 2.12 6.77
C ILE A 496 37.44 2.63 7.93
N ARG A 497 37.74 2.24 9.16
CA ARG A 497 37.02 2.67 10.36
C ARG A 497 37.10 4.18 10.58
N GLU A 498 38.29 4.76 10.36
CA GLU A 498 38.47 6.22 10.43
C GLU A 498 37.71 6.94 9.31
N LEU A 499 37.77 6.42 8.07
CA LEU A 499 37.04 6.96 6.95
C LEU A 499 35.51 6.88 7.19
N TYR A 500 35.00 5.74 7.68
CA TYR A 500 33.61 5.55 8.05
C TYR A 500 33.13 6.58 9.07
N ARG A 501 33.94 6.88 10.11
CA ARG A 501 33.62 7.89 11.12
C ARG A 501 33.63 9.32 10.57
N SER A 502 34.50 9.60 9.61
CA SER A 502 34.61 10.93 9.00
C SER A 502 33.52 11.19 7.96
N ASP A 503 33.33 10.24 7.05
CA ASP A 503 32.31 10.29 6.00
C ASP A 503 32.06 8.89 5.42
N TYR A 504 31.07 8.18 5.95
CA TYR A 504 30.73 6.81 5.54
C TYR A 504 30.36 6.71 4.05
N ARG A 505 29.89 7.81 3.42
CA ARG A 505 29.51 7.81 2.01
C ARG A 505 30.66 7.59 1.05
N GLN A 506 31.88 7.71 1.50
CA GLN A 506 33.08 7.49 0.68
C GLN A 506 33.53 6.02 0.61
N LEU A 507 32.91 5.13 1.40
CA LEU A 507 33.30 3.73 1.38
C LEU A 507 32.78 3.03 0.13
N SER A 508 33.65 2.19 -0.44
CA SER A 508 33.25 1.23 -1.50
C SER A 508 32.58 0.00 -0.92
N GLN A 509 31.97 -0.81 -1.77
CA GLN A 509 31.34 -2.07 -1.35
C GLN A 509 32.35 -3.04 -0.70
N ASP A 510 33.62 -3.13 -1.22
CA ASP A 510 34.67 -3.93 -0.60
C ASP A 510 35.02 -3.44 0.80
N GLU A 511 35.11 -2.14 0.98
CA GLU A 511 35.42 -1.55 2.27
C GLU A 511 34.31 -1.73 3.29
N TYR A 512 33.04 -1.55 2.89
CA TYR A 512 31.89 -1.88 3.73
C TYR A 512 31.86 -3.34 4.10
N PHE A 513 32.06 -4.24 3.10
CA PHE A 513 32.06 -5.69 3.33
C PHE A 513 33.09 -6.11 4.36
N ARG A 514 34.31 -5.61 4.25
CA ARG A 514 35.38 -5.88 5.20
C ARG A 514 35.12 -5.29 6.57
N LEU A 515 34.55 -4.11 6.65
CA LEU A 515 34.26 -3.42 7.91
C LEU A 515 33.19 -4.16 8.70
N TYR A 516 32.03 -4.49 8.11
CA TYR A 516 30.96 -5.16 8.83
C TYR A 516 31.23 -6.64 9.09
N ARG A 517 32.07 -7.30 8.30
CA ARG A 517 32.49 -8.69 8.57
C ARG A 517 33.43 -8.81 9.77
N GLU A 518 34.20 -7.79 10.09
CA GLU A 518 35.04 -7.76 11.27
C GLU A 518 34.35 -7.18 12.52
N GLU A 519 33.17 -6.59 12.37
CA GLU A 519 32.43 -6.05 13.51
C GLU A 519 31.73 -7.19 14.28
N THR A 520 32.03 -7.27 15.58
CA THR A 520 31.49 -8.31 16.47
C THR A 520 30.23 -7.88 17.20
N ASP A 521 29.99 -6.57 17.31
CA ASP A 521 28.77 -6.02 17.88
C ASP A 521 27.66 -6.04 16.80
N GLU A 522 26.63 -6.86 17.00
CA GLU A 522 25.57 -7.05 16.03
C GLU A 522 24.82 -5.75 15.70
N GLN A 523 24.61 -4.86 16.68
CA GLN A 523 23.92 -3.59 16.44
C GLN A 523 24.75 -2.66 15.56
N LYS A 524 26.06 -2.58 15.81
CA LYS A 524 26.97 -1.80 14.98
C LYS A 524 27.16 -2.43 13.61
N ARG A 525 27.20 -3.76 13.52
CA ARG A 525 27.24 -4.49 12.25
C ARG A 525 26.01 -4.14 11.40
N GLU A 526 24.84 -4.15 11.99
CA GLU A 526 23.60 -3.76 11.33
C GLU A 526 23.63 -2.29 10.86
N GLU A 527 24.10 -1.36 11.70
CA GLU A 527 24.22 0.06 11.34
C GLU A 527 25.16 0.25 10.14
N ILE A 528 26.30 -0.43 10.11
CA ILE A 528 27.24 -0.37 8.98
C ILE A 528 26.60 -0.91 7.71
N ILE A 529 25.85 -2.02 7.80
CA ILE A 529 25.16 -2.61 6.65
C ILE A 529 24.06 -1.68 6.13
N LEU A 530 23.31 -1.02 7.01
CA LEU A 530 22.28 -0.05 6.61
C LEU A 530 22.90 1.13 5.86
N HIS A 531 24.03 1.68 6.32
CA HIS A 531 24.77 2.72 5.61
C HIS A 531 25.31 2.20 4.25
N ALA A 532 25.76 0.94 4.20
CA ALA A 532 26.20 0.33 2.94
C ALA A 532 25.06 0.27 1.91
N LEU A 533 23.84 -0.04 2.35
CA LEU A 533 22.65 -0.09 1.50
C LEU A 533 22.13 1.32 1.14
N GLU A 534 22.29 2.32 2.01
CA GLU A 534 22.02 3.72 1.67
C GLU A 534 22.89 4.20 0.52
N VAL A 535 24.21 3.91 0.59
CA VAL A 535 25.18 4.31 -0.45
C VAL A 535 25.07 3.45 -1.69
N SER A 536 24.81 2.17 -1.52
CA SER A 536 24.77 1.17 -2.60
C SER A 536 23.49 0.30 -2.48
N PRO A 537 22.32 0.77 -2.92
CA PRO A 537 21.05 0.02 -2.77
C PRO A 537 21.03 -1.34 -3.47
N ARG A 538 21.97 -1.60 -4.39
CA ARG A 538 22.12 -2.88 -5.09
C ARG A 538 23.25 -3.74 -4.53
N PHE A 539 23.66 -3.53 -3.30
CA PHE A 539 24.68 -4.35 -2.66
C PHE A 539 24.07 -5.64 -2.08
N MET A 540 24.00 -6.66 -2.91
CA MET A 540 23.35 -7.95 -2.62
C MET A 540 23.85 -8.63 -1.35
N LEU A 541 25.18 -8.68 -1.10
CA LEU A 541 25.74 -9.31 0.09
C LEU A 541 25.28 -8.59 1.36
N ALA A 542 25.34 -7.26 1.37
CA ALA A 542 24.88 -6.46 2.50
C ALA A 542 23.37 -6.68 2.77
N ALA A 543 22.55 -6.73 1.72
CA ALA A 543 21.13 -7.02 1.84
C ALA A 543 20.89 -8.44 2.40
N ASN A 544 21.64 -9.44 1.91
CA ASN A 544 21.54 -10.80 2.40
C ASN A 544 21.95 -10.92 3.87
N ASP A 545 23.07 -10.31 4.25
CA ASP A 545 23.56 -10.36 5.64
C ASP A 545 22.63 -9.61 6.61
N LEU A 546 22.00 -8.49 6.15
CA LEU A 546 20.95 -7.82 6.93
C LEU A 546 19.72 -8.71 7.10
N GLN A 547 19.33 -9.42 6.04
CA GLN A 547 18.20 -10.36 6.13
C GLN A 547 18.47 -11.47 7.14
N VAL A 548 19.69 -12.02 7.17
CA VAL A 548 20.08 -13.04 8.16
C VAL A 548 19.99 -12.49 9.60
N ILE A 549 20.47 -11.25 9.84
CA ILE A 549 20.34 -10.59 11.16
C ILE A 549 18.87 -10.46 11.55
N LYS A 550 18.01 -10.00 10.61
CA LYS A 550 16.57 -9.85 10.85
C LYS A 550 15.88 -11.20 11.11
N MET A 551 16.26 -12.24 10.38
CA MET A 551 15.73 -13.60 10.59
C MET A 551 16.09 -14.15 11.97
N ASN A 552 17.32 -13.96 12.42
CA ASN A 552 17.76 -14.37 13.75
C ASN A 552 16.95 -13.70 14.88
N ARG A 553 16.45 -12.48 14.63
CA ARG A 553 15.55 -11.74 15.54
C ARG A 553 14.07 -12.06 15.32
N LYS A 554 13.74 -13.01 14.44
CA LYS A 554 12.36 -13.35 14.05
C LYS A 554 11.56 -12.16 13.50
N GLN A 555 12.23 -11.29 12.75
CA GLN A 555 11.66 -10.10 12.11
C GLN A 555 12.14 -9.99 10.65
N PRO A 556 12.01 -11.04 9.82
CA PRO A 556 12.45 -11.01 8.44
C PRO A 556 11.67 -9.97 7.64
N ASP A 557 12.36 -9.34 6.68
CA ASP A 557 11.77 -8.32 5.82
C ASP A 557 11.49 -8.93 4.42
N PRO A 558 10.23 -9.07 4.02
CA PRO A 558 9.87 -9.72 2.75
C PRO A 558 10.28 -8.90 1.52
N ASN A 559 10.63 -7.61 1.67
CA ASN A 559 10.99 -6.74 0.54
C ASN A 559 12.50 -6.62 0.33
N LEU A 560 13.31 -6.92 1.34
CA LEU A 560 14.73 -6.61 1.35
C LEU A 560 15.51 -7.30 0.21
N LEU A 561 15.22 -8.57 -0.04
CA LEU A 561 15.89 -9.37 -1.07
C LEU A 561 15.17 -9.43 -2.41
N ALA A 562 13.94 -8.90 -2.51
CA ALA A 562 13.13 -8.94 -3.73
C ALA A 562 13.86 -8.45 -5.01
N PRO A 563 14.75 -7.42 -4.98
CA PRO A 563 15.48 -6.98 -6.16
C PRO A 563 16.58 -7.94 -6.64
N PHE A 564 16.93 -8.95 -5.84
CA PHE A 564 18.10 -9.81 -6.07
C PHE A 564 17.77 -11.26 -6.39
N VAL A 565 16.51 -11.68 -6.22
CA VAL A 565 16.08 -13.06 -6.43
C VAL A 565 15.94 -13.41 -7.91
N GLY A 566 16.14 -14.67 -8.24
CA GLY A 566 15.93 -15.19 -9.59
C GLY A 566 16.83 -16.36 -9.92
N LYS A 567 16.71 -16.86 -11.16
CA LYS A 567 17.41 -18.06 -11.65
C LYS A 567 18.94 -17.99 -11.50
N ASN A 568 19.51 -16.80 -11.62
CA ASN A 568 20.98 -16.57 -11.58
C ASN A 568 21.45 -16.01 -10.21
N ALA A 569 20.54 -15.87 -9.26
CA ALA A 569 20.89 -15.42 -7.91
C ALA A 569 21.58 -16.55 -7.12
N PRO A 570 22.44 -16.21 -6.15
CA PRO A 570 22.95 -17.19 -5.18
C PRO A 570 21.81 -17.93 -4.48
N GLN A 571 22.02 -19.21 -4.18
CA GLN A 571 20.98 -20.02 -3.54
C GLN A 571 20.57 -19.48 -2.17
N GLU A 572 21.52 -18.95 -1.42
CA GLU A 572 21.31 -18.34 -0.12
C GLU A 572 20.33 -17.15 -0.22
N VAL A 573 20.47 -16.32 -1.25
CA VAL A 573 19.58 -15.17 -1.48
C VAL A 573 18.15 -15.63 -1.78
N ASN A 574 17.99 -16.60 -2.71
CA ASN A 574 16.68 -17.15 -3.02
C ASN A 574 16.04 -17.79 -1.79
N MET A 575 16.82 -18.60 -1.05
CA MET A 575 16.35 -19.30 0.14
C MET A 575 15.94 -18.33 1.25
N ASN A 576 16.78 -17.37 1.60
CA ASN A 576 16.49 -16.38 2.65
C ASN A 576 15.27 -15.53 2.30
N HIS A 577 15.08 -15.21 1.02
CA HIS A 577 13.89 -14.47 0.60
C HIS A 577 12.63 -15.32 0.71
N ILE A 578 12.66 -16.59 0.27
CA ILE A 578 11.53 -17.51 0.42
C ILE A 578 11.17 -17.68 1.90
N ILE A 579 12.15 -17.89 2.77
CA ILE A 579 11.93 -17.99 4.21
C ILE A 579 11.28 -16.71 4.75
N ALA A 580 11.78 -15.54 4.34
CA ALA A 580 11.19 -14.27 4.76
C ALA A 580 9.72 -14.11 4.30
N LEU A 581 9.39 -14.57 3.11
CA LEU A 581 8.01 -14.58 2.62
C LEU A 581 7.12 -15.55 3.44
N LEU A 582 7.62 -16.76 3.71
CA LEU A 582 6.90 -17.76 4.51
C LEU A 582 6.60 -17.25 5.93
N ASP A 583 7.59 -16.67 6.59
CA ASP A 583 7.45 -16.12 7.94
C ASP A 583 6.51 -14.90 8.01
N ASN A 584 6.34 -14.20 6.88
CA ASN A 584 5.39 -13.09 6.77
C ASN A 584 4.01 -13.51 6.23
N GLY A 585 3.77 -14.82 6.04
CA GLY A 585 2.49 -15.33 5.56
C GLY A 585 2.24 -15.12 4.06
N MET A 586 3.26 -14.79 3.27
CA MET A 586 3.19 -14.57 1.82
C MET A 586 3.45 -15.89 1.08
N TYR A 587 2.61 -16.89 1.33
CA TYR A 587 2.86 -18.27 0.92
C TYR A 587 2.85 -18.46 -0.61
N SER A 588 1.92 -17.79 -1.29
CA SER A 588 1.79 -17.90 -2.76
C SER A 588 2.98 -17.26 -3.48
N ASP A 589 3.53 -16.16 -2.95
CA ASP A 589 4.72 -15.52 -3.50
C ASP A 589 5.95 -16.39 -3.28
N ALA A 590 6.09 -16.97 -2.08
CA ALA A 590 7.14 -17.92 -1.76
C ALA A 590 7.15 -19.12 -2.72
N ASP A 591 5.98 -19.70 -3.03
CA ASP A 591 5.84 -20.86 -3.92
C ASP A 591 6.39 -20.59 -5.32
N THR A 592 6.09 -19.43 -5.88
CA THR A 592 6.59 -19.06 -7.23
C THR A 592 8.11 -19.04 -7.33
N LEU A 593 8.81 -18.81 -6.23
CA LEU A 593 10.27 -18.71 -6.17
C LEU A 593 10.96 -20.04 -5.89
N THR A 594 10.23 -21.05 -5.41
CA THR A 594 10.80 -22.39 -5.12
C THR A 594 11.43 -23.05 -6.33
N ALA A 595 10.99 -22.68 -7.55
CA ALA A 595 11.57 -23.14 -8.80
C ALA A 595 13.05 -22.70 -8.99
N TYR A 596 13.51 -21.70 -8.24
CA TYR A 596 14.89 -21.20 -8.29
C TYR A 596 15.81 -21.90 -7.27
N LEU A 597 15.26 -22.74 -6.38
CA LEU A 597 16.07 -23.50 -5.44
C LEU A 597 16.73 -24.71 -6.09
N ALA A 598 18.00 -24.91 -5.78
CA ALA A 598 18.74 -26.09 -6.24
C ALA A 598 18.13 -27.39 -5.68
N SER A 599 18.28 -28.48 -6.45
CA SER A 599 17.73 -29.79 -6.08
C SER A 599 18.63 -30.63 -5.18
N ASP A 600 19.84 -30.14 -4.83
CA ASP A 600 20.87 -30.95 -4.22
C ASP A 600 21.11 -30.64 -2.74
N SER A 601 20.46 -29.61 -2.18
CA SER A 601 20.60 -29.18 -0.78
C SER A 601 19.44 -29.69 0.08
N GLU A 602 19.72 -30.27 1.24
CA GLU A 602 18.67 -30.68 2.19
C GLU A 602 17.87 -29.49 2.70
N ASP A 603 18.52 -28.36 2.95
CA ASP A 603 17.84 -27.11 3.36
C ASP A 603 16.88 -26.62 2.28
N ALA A 604 17.29 -26.66 1.00
CA ALA A 604 16.44 -26.26 -0.11
C ALA A 604 15.22 -27.19 -0.28
N HIS A 605 15.43 -28.51 -0.07
CA HIS A 605 14.32 -29.47 -0.07
C HIS A 605 13.34 -29.19 1.06
N LEU A 606 13.83 -28.88 2.26
CA LEU A 606 12.96 -28.57 3.39
C LEU A 606 12.17 -27.27 3.18
N VAL A 607 12.83 -26.19 2.73
CA VAL A 607 12.16 -24.91 2.42
C VAL A 607 11.09 -25.10 1.35
N LYS A 608 11.40 -25.89 0.30
CA LYS A 608 10.44 -26.20 -0.76
C LYS A 608 9.27 -27.05 -0.25
N ALA A 609 9.53 -28.03 0.62
CA ALA A 609 8.49 -28.87 1.18
C ALA A 609 7.54 -28.06 2.10
N ILE A 610 8.08 -27.12 2.90
CA ILE A 610 7.27 -26.25 3.73
C ILE A 610 6.41 -25.33 2.84
N SER A 611 7.00 -24.72 1.81
CA SER A 611 6.25 -23.92 0.85
C SER A 611 5.14 -24.73 0.18
N ASN A 612 5.44 -25.92 -0.31
CA ASN A 612 4.47 -26.85 -0.91
C ASN A 612 3.33 -27.17 0.08
N ALA A 613 3.66 -27.52 1.32
CA ALA A 613 2.65 -27.81 2.33
C ALA A 613 1.71 -26.63 2.56
N LEU A 614 2.26 -25.44 2.80
CA LEU A 614 1.49 -24.22 3.05
C LEU A 614 0.62 -23.81 1.85
N ASN A 615 1.01 -24.15 0.62
CA ASN A 615 0.26 -23.88 -0.61
C ASN A 615 -0.69 -25.03 -1.03
N GLY A 616 -0.79 -26.09 -0.24
CA GLY A 616 -1.73 -27.19 -0.49
C GLY A 616 -1.21 -28.31 -1.41
N HIS A 617 0.07 -28.30 -1.74
CA HIS A 617 0.77 -29.36 -2.50
C HIS A 617 1.27 -30.45 -1.52
N TYR A 618 0.35 -31.05 -0.80
CA TYR A 618 0.65 -31.89 0.37
C TYR A 618 1.40 -33.17 0.04
N GLU A 619 1.04 -33.82 -1.07
CA GLU A 619 1.68 -35.09 -1.48
C GLU A 619 3.15 -34.88 -1.84
N GLU A 620 3.50 -33.73 -2.40
CA GLU A 620 4.87 -33.36 -2.74
C GLU A 620 5.68 -32.99 -1.47
N ALA A 621 5.01 -32.41 -0.48
CA ALA A 621 5.63 -32.02 0.79
C ALA A 621 5.86 -33.24 1.71
N TYR A 622 4.97 -34.23 1.68
CA TYR A 622 4.90 -35.32 2.66
C TYR A 622 6.25 -36.04 2.89
N PRO A 623 7.00 -36.50 1.85
CA PRO A 623 8.24 -37.26 2.04
C PRO A 623 9.35 -36.50 2.80
N PHE A 624 9.28 -35.17 2.82
CA PHE A 624 10.26 -34.32 3.46
C PHE A 624 9.78 -33.88 4.86
N ILE A 625 8.51 -33.53 4.98
CA ILE A 625 7.89 -33.16 6.27
C ILE A 625 7.89 -34.34 7.24
N GLU A 626 7.66 -35.57 6.75
CA GLU A 626 7.72 -36.80 7.53
C GLU A 626 9.08 -36.96 8.26
N LYS A 627 10.17 -36.53 7.64
CA LYS A 627 11.52 -36.59 8.22
C LYS A 627 11.74 -35.56 9.35
N THR A 628 10.93 -34.52 9.43
CA THR A 628 11.05 -33.51 10.50
C THR A 628 10.47 -33.97 11.83
N GLY A 629 9.69 -35.04 11.83
CA GLY A 629 9.18 -35.68 13.05
C GLY A 629 7.66 -35.89 13.06
N PRO A 630 7.17 -36.62 14.07
CA PRO A 630 5.77 -37.05 14.12
C PRO A 630 4.79 -35.89 14.33
N PHE A 631 5.18 -34.78 14.96
CA PHE A 631 4.32 -33.62 15.16
C PHE A 631 3.95 -32.94 13.83
N ASN A 632 4.94 -32.58 13.01
CA ASN A 632 4.73 -31.98 11.71
C ASN A 632 3.99 -32.92 10.76
N THR A 633 4.30 -34.20 10.82
CA THR A 633 3.59 -35.22 10.02
C THR A 633 2.11 -35.28 10.41
N THR A 634 1.77 -35.23 11.70
CA THR A 634 0.39 -35.17 12.17
C THR A 634 -0.34 -33.93 11.64
N VAL A 635 0.29 -32.78 11.74
CA VAL A 635 -0.25 -31.50 11.24
C VAL A 635 -0.51 -31.57 9.72
N LEU A 636 0.43 -32.12 8.95
CA LEU A 636 0.26 -32.28 7.51
C LEU A 636 -0.85 -33.29 7.16
N LEU A 637 -0.94 -34.41 7.88
CA LEU A 637 -2.04 -35.39 7.72
C LEU A 637 -3.42 -34.76 7.98
N LEU A 638 -3.51 -33.84 8.95
CA LEU A 638 -4.75 -33.07 9.17
C LEU A 638 -5.05 -32.16 7.97
N ALA A 639 -4.06 -31.49 7.41
CA ALA A 639 -4.25 -30.68 6.21
C ALA A 639 -4.70 -31.52 5.00
N MET A 640 -4.20 -32.77 4.90
CA MET A 640 -4.61 -33.76 3.89
C MET A 640 -5.98 -34.39 4.17
N LYS A 641 -6.65 -34.07 5.29
CA LYS A 641 -7.91 -34.68 5.77
C LYS A 641 -7.79 -36.19 6.05
N ARG A 642 -6.58 -36.70 6.28
CA ARG A 642 -6.31 -38.10 6.68
C ARG A 642 -6.44 -38.24 8.20
N ASN A 643 -7.62 -37.89 8.74
CA ASN A 643 -7.89 -37.69 10.16
C ASN A 643 -7.61 -38.92 11.02
N ASN A 644 -7.86 -40.15 10.52
CA ASN A 644 -7.59 -41.38 11.28
C ASN A 644 -6.10 -41.62 11.46
N GLU A 645 -5.29 -41.39 10.41
CA GLU A 645 -3.84 -41.55 10.47
C GLU A 645 -3.21 -40.44 11.32
N ALA A 646 -3.71 -39.20 11.18
CA ALA A 646 -3.31 -38.10 12.05
C ALA A 646 -3.55 -38.43 13.54
N TRP A 647 -4.72 -39.00 13.87
CA TRP A 647 -5.03 -39.41 15.24
C TRP A 647 -4.12 -40.53 15.75
N GLN A 648 -3.85 -41.56 14.95
CA GLN A 648 -2.94 -42.63 15.32
C GLN A 648 -1.55 -42.10 15.67
N LEU A 649 -1.03 -41.18 14.87
CA LEU A 649 0.28 -40.57 15.07
C LEU A 649 0.25 -39.59 16.27
N ALA A 650 -0.81 -38.80 16.41
CA ALA A 650 -0.99 -37.83 17.51
C ALA A 650 -0.92 -38.49 18.90
N GLN A 651 -1.33 -39.77 19.02
CA GLN A 651 -1.25 -40.51 20.28
C GLN A 651 0.19 -40.79 20.73
N THR A 652 1.16 -40.73 19.80
CA THR A 652 2.58 -40.98 20.10
C THR A 652 3.33 -39.71 20.47
N LEU A 653 2.69 -38.53 20.35
CA LEU A 653 3.32 -37.24 20.64
C LEU A 653 3.52 -37.04 22.17
N ASP A 654 4.49 -36.15 22.49
CA ASP A 654 4.81 -35.83 23.88
C ASP A 654 3.68 -35.05 24.57
N ASP A 655 3.21 -35.56 25.72
CA ASP A 655 2.18 -34.94 26.54
C ASP A 655 2.67 -33.68 27.31
N ALA A 656 3.97 -33.42 27.33
CA ALA A 656 4.50 -32.21 27.97
C ALA A 656 4.36 -30.95 27.10
N VAL A 657 3.93 -31.07 25.85
CA VAL A 657 3.80 -29.98 24.88
C VAL A 657 2.34 -29.58 24.71
N ALA A 658 2.03 -28.31 24.93
CA ALA A 658 0.66 -27.80 24.84
C ALA A 658 0.05 -27.96 23.44
N GLU A 659 0.85 -27.72 22.40
CA GLU A 659 0.45 -27.86 21.00
C GLU A 659 0.09 -29.29 20.63
N THR A 660 0.69 -30.29 21.28
CA THR A 660 0.30 -31.71 21.15
C THR A 660 -1.18 -31.92 21.54
N HIS A 661 -1.59 -31.40 22.68
CA HIS A 661 -2.97 -31.49 23.13
C HIS A 661 -3.91 -30.74 22.21
N TYR A 662 -3.47 -29.60 21.67
CA TYR A 662 -4.28 -28.83 20.72
C TYR A 662 -4.49 -29.61 19.42
N VAL A 663 -3.46 -30.17 18.84
CA VAL A 663 -3.54 -30.99 17.60
C VAL A 663 -4.39 -32.24 17.84
N ARG A 664 -4.30 -32.88 19.02
CA ARG A 664 -5.19 -33.98 19.41
C ARG A 664 -6.65 -33.54 19.48
N ALA A 665 -6.93 -32.34 19.99
CA ALA A 665 -8.27 -31.80 20.00
C ALA A 665 -8.84 -31.64 18.57
N ILE A 666 -8.05 -31.12 17.63
CA ILE A 666 -8.44 -31.07 16.22
C ILE A 666 -8.74 -32.47 15.68
N CYS A 667 -7.86 -33.45 15.91
CA CYS A 667 -8.06 -34.83 15.45
C CYS A 667 -9.39 -35.42 15.97
N LEU A 668 -9.62 -35.28 17.27
CA LEU A 668 -10.82 -35.81 17.92
C LEU A 668 -12.09 -35.11 17.45
N ASN A 669 -12.08 -33.79 17.31
CA ASN A 669 -13.24 -33.07 16.81
C ASN A 669 -13.61 -33.48 15.39
N ARG A 670 -12.63 -33.63 14.52
CA ARG A 670 -12.85 -34.13 13.14
C ARG A 670 -13.26 -35.59 13.06
N LEU A 671 -13.05 -36.36 14.12
CA LEU A 671 -13.53 -37.75 14.29
C LEU A 671 -14.87 -37.82 15.04
N GLU A 672 -15.58 -36.70 15.12
CA GLU A 672 -16.92 -36.59 15.78
C GLU A 672 -16.92 -37.01 17.27
N LYS A 673 -15.82 -36.69 18.00
CA LYS A 673 -15.65 -36.94 19.43
C LYS A 673 -15.48 -35.62 20.21
N PRO A 674 -16.51 -34.73 20.24
CA PRO A 674 -16.38 -33.38 20.77
C PRO A 674 -16.04 -33.33 22.26
N ILE A 675 -16.52 -34.29 23.06
CA ILE A 675 -16.25 -34.33 24.51
C ILE A 675 -14.78 -34.59 24.79
N GLU A 676 -14.18 -35.56 24.09
CA GLU A 676 -12.76 -35.88 24.19
C GLU A 676 -11.90 -34.73 23.64
N ALA A 677 -12.33 -34.15 22.51
CA ALA A 677 -11.70 -32.99 21.90
C ALA A 677 -11.65 -31.77 22.83
N TYR A 678 -12.77 -31.48 23.51
CA TYR A 678 -12.83 -30.41 24.52
C TYR A 678 -11.86 -30.65 25.69
N ALA A 679 -11.77 -31.90 26.17
CA ALA A 679 -10.85 -32.25 27.26
C ALA A 679 -9.38 -31.98 26.86
N GLU A 680 -8.97 -32.36 25.65
CA GLU A 680 -7.63 -32.11 25.14
C GLU A 680 -7.40 -30.62 24.90
N LEU A 681 -8.35 -29.89 24.30
CA LEU A 681 -8.25 -28.44 24.12
C LEU A 681 -8.08 -27.71 25.47
N LYS A 682 -8.85 -28.09 26.48
CA LYS A 682 -8.74 -27.51 27.82
C LYS A 682 -7.38 -27.74 28.44
N ARG A 683 -6.74 -28.91 28.21
CA ARG A 683 -5.37 -29.19 28.66
C ARG A 683 -4.40 -28.25 27.96
N ALA A 684 -4.48 -28.12 26.62
CA ALA A 684 -3.64 -27.22 25.86
C ALA A 684 -3.72 -25.77 26.37
N LEU A 685 -4.94 -25.25 26.58
CA LEU A 685 -5.15 -23.89 27.07
C LEU A 685 -4.74 -23.69 28.54
N THR A 686 -4.73 -24.75 29.34
CA THR A 686 -4.23 -24.69 30.72
C THR A 686 -2.71 -24.61 30.74
N MET A 687 -2.04 -25.34 29.85
CA MET A 687 -0.56 -25.35 29.74
C MET A 687 -0.03 -24.08 29.07
N LYS A 688 -0.74 -23.58 28.06
CA LYS A 688 -0.34 -22.40 27.28
C LYS A 688 -1.55 -21.51 26.99
N PRO A 689 -1.86 -20.55 27.90
CA PRO A 689 -3.06 -19.69 27.76
C PRO A 689 -3.11 -18.86 26.48
N GLU A 690 -1.95 -18.53 25.87
CA GLU A 690 -1.90 -17.76 24.61
C GLU A 690 -2.60 -18.49 23.46
N LEU A 691 -2.70 -19.82 23.51
CA LEU A 691 -3.44 -20.61 22.50
C LEU A 691 -4.94 -20.32 22.48
N GLU A 692 -5.49 -19.64 23.51
CA GLU A 692 -6.91 -19.27 23.51
C GLU A 692 -7.26 -18.32 22.35
N GLN A 693 -6.39 -17.39 22.01
CA GLN A 693 -6.60 -16.51 20.86
C GLN A 693 -6.63 -17.32 19.56
N THR A 694 -5.71 -18.27 19.41
CA THR A 694 -5.68 -19.18 18.27
C THR A 694 -6.94 -20.02 18.19
N ALA A 695 -7.41 -20.56 19.33
CA ALA A 695 -8.61 -21.39 19.39
C ALA A 695 -9.90 -20.63 18.99
N ARG A 696 -9.98 -19.33 19.25
CA ARG A 696 -11.12 -18.49 18.87
C ARG A 696 -11.25 -18.31 17.35
N ILE A 697 -10.11 -18.26 16.65
CA ILE A 697 -10.04 -18.04 15.19
C ILE A 697 -9.91 -19.35 14.40
N ASP A 698 -9.75 -20.47 15.07
CA ASP A 698 -9.59 -21.79 14.45
C ASP A 698 -10.95 -22.47 14.27
N GLY A 699 -11.37 -22.61 13.00
CA GLY A 699 -12.62 -23.27 12.64
C GLY A 699 -12.72 -24.73 13.11
N ASP A 700 -11.56 -25.39 13.34
CA ASP A 700 -11.52 -26.76 13.83
C ASP A 700 -11.95 -26.91 15.30
N VAL A 701 -11.82 -25.88 16.14
CA VAL A 701 -12.02 -26.01 17.59
C VAL A 701 -12.83 -24.88 18.23
N ASN A 702 -13.10 -23.78 17.52
CA ASN A 702 -13.80 -22.62 18.10
C ASN A 702 -15.22 -22.98 18.59
N GLY A 703 -15.89 -23.92 17.94
CA GLY A 703 -17.17 -24.46 18.37
C GLY A 703 -17.13 -25.08 19.79
N LEU A 704 -16.00 -25.73 20.13
CA LEU A 704 -15.82 -26.35 21.44
C LEU A 704 -15.77 -25.34 22.60
N LEU A 705 -15.38 -24.09 22.31
CA LEU A 705 -15.31 -23.03 23.32
C LEU A 705 -16.70 -22.49 23.71
N ASN A 706 -17.69 -22.64 22.83
CA ASN A 706 -19.05 -22.13 23.03
C ASN A 706 -20.01 -23.12 23.76
N GLU A 707 -19.68 -24.41 23.83
CA GLU A 707 -20.51 -25.45 24.48
C GLU A 707 -20.55 -25.35 26.00
N LYS A 708 -19.96 -24.34 26.62
CA LYS A 708 -19.93 -24.11 28.08
C LYS A 708 -21.16 -23.43 28.66
N GLN A 709 -22.21 -23.18 27.88
CA GLN A 709 -23.42 -22.45 28.37
C GLN A 709 -24.71 -23.27 28.47
N GLU A 710 -24.62 -24.61 28.42
CA GLU A 710 -25.77 -25.44 28.76
C GLU A 710 -25.50 -26.39 29.95
#